data_c1d57129c7f82d1d35172817f9ef1783
#
_entry.id   c1d57129c7f82d1d35172817f9ef1783
#
_cell.length_a   1.000
_cell.length_b   1.000
_cell.length_c   1.000
_cell.angle_alpha   90.00
_cell.angle_beta   90.00
_cell.angle_gamma   90.00
#
_symmetry.space_group_name_H-M   'P 1'
#
loop_
_entity.id
_entity.type
_entity.pdbx_description
1 polymer ?
#
loop_
_entity_poly.entity_id
_entity_poly.type
_entity_poly.pdbx_seq_one_letter_code
_entity_poly.pdbx_strand_id
1 'polypeptide(L)'
;MIKKLTTYFSFLLLLLLTISSFAQKQNIKGRITDNRGTALEGVTIKAVNSKTTAVSGNNGTYSINASMNEVLEFSFVSFDSKKVLANAATIDITLNASTSDLQDVILVGSRGAGRAKIESPVPVDVIKLTDVGINTAKMDLTSTLNAVAPSFNYNKQSGADGADHVDIGTLRGLGPDQTLVLVNGKRRHSTALVGLFGTRGRGGSGVDLNGFPESAVDRIEILRDGASAQYGSDAIAGVMNVVLKKSTKEWNIVTGIAGYADKKFNTFQFRDNHDYLTARPIDGITQSLSVNRGFDIGSKGGFINFSFDFLDQGKTFRQAASSDISKADGLPTNTWRQGFGDGSMQSYGTMMNMEIPLSNGFKFYAFGGMNSKKSDAYAYTRNWSAKPARFPVTNNGDLIYVRDIMFTSGSGDTSFNPHIQADIKDMSLAAGLTKTTQSGWDLDLSNTMGYNGFHYYGNGTFNASNIGNPTQTHFNDGGFEFLQNTSNLDATKQFGTVNKGGIKVSFGAELRSEKYNISQGEYASFAAFPNGNGLEQAPGAQGFPGFSPDDRVRASRTVGGAYADFEFTPNELLLLTAAVRGENYSDFGSVATYKTSFRYKLTDNFNFRGSMSTGYRAPSLQQKYFSNTLTSFSQGQLVQSRVARNDDAITKLAGIPSLKQETSINKSLGFTWKPVKGLSLTVDGYSIEMKDRVVLSGLFSASDASLPVALTSKLNTLGVATAQFFANAVNTTNTGVDVVADYQLKINNNNKLKFLFVANFQGITIDDIHVPAGLNTNTYNAQTFFTDREQYFLKASAPESKYSFSLDYSSKKFSLGTRITYFGNLALTGFGVNGDGINPMVPTDADETGNTLVPEIFNYKGKFTTDVYASLKLCKAATLILGADNIFNIHPDFAVNPQAKWWAGDNETGGPWDGVQMG
;
A
#
# COMPACT_ATOMS: atom_id res chain seq x y z
N MET A 1 78.14 -15.75 -54.75
CA MET A 1 77.64 -15.17 -53.51
C MET A 1 76.43 -14.23 -53.73
N ILE A 2 76.44 -13.45 -54.84
CA ILE A 2 75.35 -12.46 -55.12
C ILE A 2 74.03 -13.10 -55.48
N LYS A 3 73.87 -14.24 -56.11
CA LYS A 3 72.65 -14.95 -56.45
C LYS A 3 71.87 -15.49 -55.23
N LYS A 4 72.53 -15.81 -54.09
CA LYS A 4 71.89 -16.25 -52.87
C LYS A 4 71.36 -15.07 -52.04
N LEU A 5 71.94 -13.89 -52.16
CA LEU A 5 71.54 -12.71 -51.47
C LEU A 5 70.24 -12.12 -52.05
N THR A 6 70.06 -12.18 -53.35
CA THR A 6 68.81 -11.76 -54.03
C THR A 6 67.65 -12.65 -53.75
N THR A 7 67.84 -13.96 -53.56
CA THR A 7 66.80 -14.90 -53.23
C THR A 7 66.27 -14.69 -51.76
N TYR A 8 67.14 -14.40 -50.81
CA TYR A 8 66.79 -14.09 -49.45
C TYR A 8 66.12 -12.73 -49.32
N PHE A 9 66.52 -11.75 -50.10
CA PHE A 9 65.93 -10.43 -50.15
C PHE A 9 64.53 -10.48 -50.79
N SER A 10 64.29 -11.26 -51.83
CA SER A 10 63.03 -11.51 -52.46
C SER A 10 62.11 -12.28 -51.53
N PHE A 11 62.58 -13.21 -50.72
CA PHE A 11 61.76 -13.94 -49.69
C PHE A 11 61.43 -13.07 -48.51
N LEU A 12 62.33 -12.20 -48.08
CA LEU A 12 62.09 -11.23 -47.02
C LEU A 12 61.06 -10.15 -47.45
N LEU A 13 61.15 -9.72 -48.75
CA LEU A 13 60.17 -8.77 -49.29
C LEU A 13 58.81 -9.40 -49.51
N LEU A 14 58.72 -10.69 -49.85
CA LEU A 14 57.45 -11.43 -49.88
C LEU A 14 56.91 -11.68 -48.51
N LEU A 15 57.74 -11.86 -47.50
CA LEU A 15 57.32 -12.03 -46.10
C LEU A 15 56.80 -10.70 -45.47
N LEU A 16 57.36 -9.57 -45.86
CA LEU A 16 56.95 -8.23 -45.49
C LEU A 16 55.63 -7.76 -46.15
N LEU A 17 55.30 -8.32 -47.32
CA LEU A 17 54.01 -8.05 -48.00
C LEU A 17 52.82 -8.82 -47.42
N THR A 18 53.05 -9.82 -46.56
CA THR A 18 51.95 -10.58 -45.88
C THR A 18 51.51 -9.99 -44.58
N ILE A 19 52.15 -8.91 -44.10
CA ILE A 19 51.83 -8.32 -42.77
C ILE A 19 50.82 -7.11 -42.84
N SER A 20 50.33 -6.75 -44.00
CA SER A 20 49.42 -5.59 -44.16
C SER A 20 48.00 -5.99 -44.57
N SER A 21 47.44 -7.05 -43.93
CA SER A 21 46.03 -7.25 -44.02
C SER A 21 45.35 -6.40 -42.88
N PHE A 22 45.38 -5.09 -43.02
CA PHE A 22 44.49 -4.23 -42.26
C PHE A 22 43.07 -4.64 -42.63
N ALA A 23 42.34 -5.25 -41.67
CA ALA A 23 40.94 -5.52 -41.83
C ALA A 23 40.25 -4.18 -42.16
N GLN A 24 39.81 -4.04 -43.39
CA GLN A 24 39.16 -2.82 -43.88
C GLN A 24 37.85 -2.63 -43.11
N LYS A 25 37.79 -1.60 -42.28
CA LYS A 25 36.56 -1.22 -41.57
C LYS A 25 35.54 -0.77 -42.60
N GLN A 26 34.32 -1.35 -42.52
CA GLN A 26 33.18 -0.91 -43.32
C GLN A 26 32.09 -0.36 -42.42
N ASN A 27 31.29 0.54 -42.98
CA ASN A 27 30.14 1.09 -42.31
C ASN A 27 28.93 0.14 -42.46
N ILE A 28 28.55 -0.53 -41.36
CA ILE A 28 27.44 -1.47 -41.33
C ILE A 28 26.21 -0.71 -40.82
N LYS A 29 25.12 -0.80 -41.55
CA LYS A 29 23.85 -0.17 -41.24
C LYS A 29 22.76 -1.23 -41.07
N GLY A 30 21.66 -0.87 -40.49
CA GLY A 30 20.50 -1.74 -40.38
C GLY A 30 19.42 -1.13 -39.49
N ARG A 31 18.38 -1.90 -39.32
CA ARG A 31 17.25 -1.55 -38.46
C ARG A 31 17.07 -2.61 -37.38
N ILE A 32 16.78 -2.15 -36.17
CA ILE A 32 16.56 -3.02 -35.03
C ILE A 32 15.07 -2.91 -34.63
N THR A 33 14.41 -4.07 -34.55
CA THR A 33 13.00 -4.18 -34.19
C THR A 33 12.80 -5.20 -33.08
N ASP A 34 11.67 -5.15 -32.42
CA ASP A 34 11.17 -6.25 -31.58
C ASP A 34 10.53 -7.36 -32.46
N ASN A 35 10.06 -8.43 -31.83
CA ASN A 35 9.38 -9.54 -32.49
C ASN A 35 7.99 -9.19 -33.05
N ARG A 36 7.48 -7.97 -32.80
CA ARG A 36 6.24 -7.40 -33.35
C ARG A 36 6.49 -6.46 -34.50
N GLY A 37 7.79 -6.22 -34.83
CA GLY A 37 8.19 -5.28 -35.88
C GLY A 37 8.30 -3.82 -35.41
N THR A 38 8.15 -3.56 -34.10
CA THR A 38 8.30 -2.20 -33.54
C THR A 38 9.77 -1.83 -33.52
N ALA A 39 10.10 -0.62 -33.98
CA ALA A 39 11.45 -0.09 -33.96
C ALA A 39 11.96 0.13 -32.54
N LEU A 40 13.19 -0.30 -32.24
CA LEU A 40 13.84 -0.15 -30.94
C LEU A 40 14.87 0.98 -31.00
N GLU A 41 14.56 2.07 -30.31
CA GLU A 41 15.47 3.20 -30.08
C GLU A 41 16.36 2.93 -28.86
N GLY A 42 17.62 3.39 -28.92
CA GLY A 42 18.52 3.28 -27.77
C GLY A 42 19.24 1.94 -27.63
N VAL A 43 19.10 1.01 -28.59
CA VAL A 43 19.86 -0.25 -28.57
C VAL A 43 21.35 0.05 -28.73
N THR A 44 22.17 -0.49 -27.82
CA THR A 44 23.61 -0.38 -27.90
C THR A 44 24.16 -1.48 -28.82
N ILE A 45 24.93 -1.08 -29.83
CA ILE A 45 25.64 -1.95 -30.76
C ILE A 45 27.12 -1.85 -30.45
N LYS A 46 27.75 -2.97 -30.14
CA LYS A 46 29.20 -3.05 -29.83
C LYS A 46 29.88 -3.98 -30.78
N ALA A 47 30.88 -3.48 -31.50
CA ALA A 47 31.80 -4.29 -32.24
C ALA A 47 32.87 -4.84 -31.27
N VAL A 48 32.87 -6.17 -31.05
CA VAL A 48 33.54 -6.79 -29.88
C VAL A 48 35.08 -6.63 -29.96
N ASN A 49 35.67 -6.81 -31.15
CA ASN A 49 37.14 -6.75 -31.33
C ASN A 49 37.65 -5.32 -31.48
N SER A 50 36.96 -4.50 -32.26
CA SER A 50 37.37 -3.11 -32.50
C SER A 50 36.93 -2.14 -31.41
N LYS A 51 36.12 -2.63 -30.43
CA LYS A 51 35.57 -1.86 -29.31
C LYS A 51 34.77 -0.58 -29.72
N THR A 52 34.35 -0.52 -30.99
CA THR A 52 33.52 0.56 -31.51
C THR A 52 32.09 0.36 -31.02
N THR A 53 31.40 1.43 -30.62
CA THR A 53 30.02 1.40 -30.19
C THR A 53 29.16 2.38 -30.97
N ALA A 54 27.88 2.03 -31.16
CA ALA A 54 26.85 2.86 -31.75
C ALA A 54 25.56 2.65 -30.99
N VAL A 55 24.60 3.55 -31.17
CA VAL A 55 23.27 3.47 -30.56
C VAL A 55 22.22 3.64 -31.65
N SER A 56 21.12 2.88 -31.59
CA SER A 56 20.04 3.01 -32.57
C SER A 56 19.22 4.26 -32.34
N GLY A 57 18.82 4.92 -33.40
CA GLY A 57 17.96 6.11 -33.41
C GLY A 57 16.46 5.76 -33.24
N ASN A 58 15.62 6.78 -33.25
CA ASN A 58 14.16 6.71 -32.99
C ASN A 58 13.38 5.77 -33.94
N ASN A 59 13.91 5.54 -35.14
CA ASN A 59 13.34 4.57 -36.12
C ASN A 59 13.97 3.18 -36.01
N GLY A 60 14.76 2.90 -34.97
CA GLY A 60 15.53 1.66 -34.82
C GLY A 60 16.73 1.56 -35.75
N THR A 61 17.05 2.56 -36.55
CA THR A 61 18.18 2.54 -37.48
C THR A 61 19.49 2.76 -36.73
N TYR A 62 20.53 2.06 -37.18
CA TYR A 62 21.88 2.21 -36.64
C TYR A 62 22.94 2.24 -37.73
N SER A 63 24.10 2.74 -37.37
CA SER A 63 25.30 2.74 -38.24
C SER A 63 26.53 2.55 -37.35
N ILE A 64 27.34 1.55 -37.64
CA ILE A 64 28.58 1.24 -36.91
C ILE A 64 29.72 0.88 -37.85
N ASN A 65 30.95 1.37 -37.55
CA ASN A 65 32.14 1.00 -38.25
C ASN A 65 32.77 -0.26 -37.61
N ALA A 66 32.79 -1.36 -38.33
CA ALA A 66 33.32 -2.63 -37.87
C ALA A 66 34.13 -3.34 -38.96
N SER A 67 35.02 -4.24 -38.58
CA SER A 67 35.75 -5.08 -39.50
C SER A 67 34.87 -6.18 -40.09
N MET A 68 35.11 -6.59 -41.32
CA MET A 68 34.37 -7.71 -41.93
C MET A 68 34.49 -8.97 -41.05
N ASN A 69 33.38 -9.69 -40.86
CA ASN A 69 33.24 -10.86 -39.97
C ASN A 69 33.57 -10.62 -38.48
N GLU A 70 33.57 -9.36 -38.03
CA GLU A 70 33.64 -9.04 -36.63
C GLU A 70 32.28 -9.35 -35.93
N VAL A 71 32.31 -9.77 -34.68
CA VAL A 71 31.08 -9.98 -33.89
C VAL A 71 30.52 -8.63 -33.48
N LEU A 72 29.29 -8.34 -33.89
CA LEU A 72 28.48 -7.24 -33.40
C LEU A 72 27.55 -7.77 -32.31
N GLU A 73 27.61 -7.17 -31.14
CA GLU A 73 26.73 -7.46 -30.01
C GLU A 73 25.68 -6.34 -29.88
N PHE A 74 24.44 -6.74 -29.99
CA PHE A 74 23.28 -5.87 -29.84
C PHE A 74 22.71 -6.09 -28.46
N SER A 75 22.65 -5.05 -27.62
CA SER A 75 22.11 -5.11 -26.28
C SER A 75 21.13 -3.97 -26.06
N PHE A 76 19.99 -4.31 -25.48
CA PHE A 76 18.97 -3.35 -25.11
C PHE A 76 18.31 -3.79 -23.79
N VAL A 77 17.95 -2.82 -22.98
CA VAL A 77 17.33 -3.12 -21.67
C VAL A 77 16.00 -3.82 -21.90
N SER A 78 15.74 -4.86 -21.13
CA SER A 78 14.57 -5.76 -21.23
C SER A 78 14.54 -6.65 -22.48
N PHE A 79 15.66 -6.76 -23.24
CA PHE A 79 15.77 -7.65 -24.36
C PHE A 79 17.00 -8.58 -24.23
N ASP A 80 16.88 -9.79 -24.76
CA ASP A 80 18.00 -10.71 -24.82
C ASP A 80 19.08 -10.16 -25.77
N SER A 81 20.33 -10.09 -25.33
CA SER A 81 21.45 -9.66 -26.19
C SER A 81 21.62 -10.62 -27.36
N LYS A 82 21.87 -10.09 -28.55
CA LYS A 82 22.08 -10.87 -29.76
C LYS A 82 23.47 -10.60 -30.37
N LYS A 83 24.19 -11.66 -30.68
CA LYS A 83 25.51 -11.57 -31.36
C LYS A 83 25.38 -12.01 -32.81
N VAL A 84 25.84 -11.19 -33.71
CA VAL A 84 25.78 -11.44 -35.16
C VAL A 84 27.12 -11.09 -35.79
N LEU A 85 27.56 -11.86 -36.79
CA LEU A 85 28.78 -11.54 -37.56
C LEU A 85 28.52 -10.39 -38.53
N ALA A 86 29.44 -9.48 -38.65
CA ALA A 86 29.46 -8.35 -39.57
C ALA A 86 29.79 -8.79 -41.00
N ASN A 87 28.95 -9.64 -41.60
CA ASN A 87 29.16 -10.27 -42.89
C ASN A 87 28.42 -9.58 -44.06
N ALA A 88 27.71 -8.48 -43.81
CA ALA A 88 27.00 -7.69 -44.81
C ALA A 88 27.04 -6.20 -44.45
N ALA A 89 26.90 -5.34 -45.46
CA ALA A 89 26.82 -3.88 -45.27
C ALA A 89 25.52 -3.44 -44.64
N THR A 90 24.46 -4.25 -44.75
CA THR A 90 23.15 -4.00 -44.08
C THR A 90 22.75 -5.24 -43.31
N ILE A 91 22.50 -5.08 -41.99
CA ILE A 91 22.12 -6.18 -41.08
C ILE A 91 20.95 -5.71 -40.24
N ASP A 92 19.76 -6.21 -40.54
CA ASP A 92 18.57 -5.96 -39.76
C ASP A 92 18.50 -6.98 -38.63
N ILE A 93 18.11 -6.49 -37.43
CA ILE A 93 18.11 -7.27 -36.18
C ILE A 93 16.74 -7.25 -35.57
N THR A 94 16.25 -8.44 -35.23
CA THR A 94 15.12 -8.57 -34.32
C THR A 94 15.63 -9.03 -32.95
N LEU A 95 15.36 -8.24 -31.91
CA LEU A 95 15.61 -8.59 -30.51
C LEU A 95 14.34 -9.19 -29.90
N ASN A 96 14.50 -10.22 -29.09
CA ASN A 96 13.42 -10.80 -28.30
C ASN A 96 13.43 -10.18 -26.92
N ALA A 97 12.23 -9.86 -26.40
CA ALA A 97 12.11 -9.41 -25.03
C ALA A 97 12.72 -10.45 -24.08
N SER A 98 13.50 -9.96 -23.13
CA SER A 98 14.12 -10.81 -22.11
C SER A 98 13.02 -11.40 -21.22
N THR A 99 13.21 -12.66 -20.87
CA THR A 99 12.30 -13.37 -19.96
C THR A 99 12.77 -13.33 -18.50
N SER A 100 13.82 -12.56 -18.21
CA SER A 100 14.35 -12.40 -16.85
C SER A 100 13.85 -11.09 -16.24
N ASP A 101 13.09 -11.17 -15.16
CA ASP A 101 12.61 -10.01 -14.40
C ASP A 101 13.75 -9.07 -13.92
N LEU A 102 14.97 -9.59 -13.82
CA LEU A 102 16.13 -8.79 -13.43
C LEU A 102 16.67 -7.85 -14.52
N GLN A 103 16.20 -7.97 -15.77
CA GLN A 103 16.53 -7.04 -16.87
C GLN A 103 15.47 -5.96 -17.06
N ASP A 104 14.39 -5.99 -16.27
CA ASP A 104 13.38 -4.94 -16.32
C ASP A 104 13.98 -3.58 -15.94
N VAL A 105 13.54 -2.55 -16.66
CA VAL A 105 13.94 -1.17 -16.39
C VAL A 105 13.14 -0.66 -15.21
N ILE A 106 13.83 -0.27 -14.15
CA ILE A 106 13.26 0.40 -13.00
C ILE A 106 13.48 1.91 -13.08
N LEU A 107 12.50 2.67 -12.65
CA LEU A 107 12.55 4.13 -12.56
C LEU A 107 12.88 4.61 -11.14
N VAL A 108 12.50 3.83 -10.12
CA VAL A 108 12.78 4.15 -8.71
C VAL A 108 14.22 3.82 -8.30
N GLY A 109 14.72 4.52 -7.29
CA GLY A 109 16.07 4.33 -6.74
C GLY A 109 17.18 4.96 -7.58
N SER A 110 16.83 5.73 -8.64
CA SER A 110 17.74 6.52 -9.46
C SER A 110 17.00 7.71 -10.04
N ARG A 111 17.72 8.81 -10.27
CA ARG A 111 17.19 9.97 -10.98
C ARG A 111 17.60 9.90 -12.45
N GLY A 112 16.67 10.18 -13.38
CA GLY A 112 16.92 10.16 -14.83
C GLY A 112 16.53 8.85 -15.51
N ALA A 113 17.25 8.45 -16.58
CA ALA A 113 16.94 7.24 -17.34
C ALA A 113 16.95 5.99 -16.46
N GLY A 114 15.95 5.13 -16.63
CA GLY A 114 15.82 3.88 -15.87
C GLY A 114 17.05 2.96 -16.05
N ARG A 115 17.21 2.04 -15.09
CA ARG A 115 18.29 1.03 -15.13
C ARG A 115 17.73 -0.37 -15.01
N ALA A 116 18.51 -1.38 -15.40
CA ALA A 116 18.13 -2.76 -15.17
C ALA A 116 18.06 -3.07 -13.66
N LYS A 117 17.04 -3.82 -13.22
CA LYS A 117 16.82 -4.21 -11.82
C LYS A 117 18.07 -4.83 -11.16
N ILE A 118 18.83 -5.67 -11.92
CA ILE A 118 20.05 -6.28 -11.41
C ILE A 118 21.18 -5.26 -11.13
N GLU A 119 21.15 -4.11 -11.79
CA GLU A 119 22.17 -3.05 -11.63
C GLU A 119 21.80 -2.04 -10.53
N SER A 120 20.65 -2.24 -9.88
CA SER A 120 20.23 -1.38 -8.78
C SER A 120 21.06 -1.59 -7.53
N PRO A 121 21.55 -0.51 -6.88
CA PRO A 121 22.26 -0.60 -5.61
C PRO A 121 21.32 -0.88 -4.41
N VAL A 122 20.02 -0.93 -4.63
CA VAL A 122 18.96 -1.11 -3.64
C VAL A 122 17.94 -2.13 -4.16
N PRO A 123 17.22 -2.84 -3.26
CA PRO A 123 16.21 -3.82 -3.65
C PRO A 123 14.97 -3.17 -4.28
N VAL A 124 14.62 -3.59 -5.49
CA VAL A 124 13.40 -3.14 -6.18
C VAL A 124 12.66 -4.36 -6.75
N ASP A 125 11.37 -4.45 -6.46
CA ASP A 125 10.46 -5.38 -7.13
C ASP A 125 9.76 -4.69 -8.29
N VAL A 126 9.55 -5.42 -9.38
CA VAL A 126 8.79 -4.97 -10.55
C VAL A 126 7.65 -5.94 -10.77
N ILE A 127 6.44 -5.46 -10.63
CA ILE A 127 5.21 -6.24 -10.73
C ILE A 127 4.45 -5.73 -11.96
N LYS A 128 4.51 -6.50 -13.04
CA LYS A 128 3.79 -6.20 -14.29
C LYS A 128 2.37 -6.74 -14.20
N LEU A 129 1.38 -5.86 -14.21
CA LEU A 129 -0.01 -6.29 -14.07
C LEU A 129 -0.52 -7.13 -15.24
N THR A 130 0.02 -6.94 -16.44
CA THR A 130 -0.27 -7.81 -17.59
C THR A 130 0.12 -9.26 -17.39
N ASP A 131 1.17 -9.53 -16.61
CA ASP A 131 1.64 -10.89 -16.34
C ASP A 131 0.98 -11.48 -15.09
N VAL A 132 0.70 -10.63 -14.10
CA VAL A 132 0.18 -11.04 -12.79
C VAL A 132 -1.34 -11.10 -12.79
N GLY A 133 -2.05 -10.16 -13.40
CA GLY A 133 -3.52 -10.13 -13.43
C GLY A 133 -4.13 -11.38 -14.07
N ILE A 134 -3.52 -11.91 -15.14
CA ILE A 134 -3.93 -13.19 -15.74
C ILE A 134 -3.59 -14.38 -14.83
N ASN A 135 -2.54 -14.27 -14.03
CA ASN A 135 -1.99 -15.35 -13.22
C ASN A 135 -2.39 -15.29 -11.74
N THR A 136 -3.28 -14.38 -11.31
CA THR A 136 -3.76 -14.32 -9.92
C THR A 136 -5.26 -14.45 -9.82
N ALA A 137 -5.98 -14.08 -10.86
CA ALA A 137 -7.46 -13.96 -10.86
C ALA A 137 -8.02 -13.05 -9.73
N LYS A 138 -7.18 -12.21 -9.13
CA LYS A 138 -7.60 -11.20 -8.15
C LYS A 138 -8.34 -10.07 -8.87
N MET A 139 -9.31 -9.46 -8.18
CA MET A 139 -10.20 -8.44 -8.74
C MET A 139 -9.77 -7.02 -8.34
N ASP A 140 -8.71 -6.87 -7.56
CA ASP A 140 -8.22 -5.58 -7.08
C ASP A 140 -6.69 -5.56 -6.94
N LEU A 141 -6.14 -4.33 -6.99
CA LEU A 141 -4.71 -4.10 -6.99
C LEU A 141 -4.04 -4.48 -5.66
N THR A 142 -4.67 -4.19 -4.55
CA THR A 142 -4.11 -4.40 -3.20
C THR A 142 -3.97 -5.89 -2.90
N SER A 143 -4.99 -6.69 -3.22
CA SER A 143 -4.95 -8.15 -3.09
C SER A 143 -3.91 -8.77 -4.03
N THR A 144 -3.78 -8.23 -5.24
CA THR A 144 -2.73 -8.64 -6.18
C THR A 144 -1.33 -8.40 -5.61
N LEU A 145 -1.07 -7.21 -5.07
CA LEU A 145 0.21 -6.89 -4.42
C LEU A 145 0.48 -7.76 -3.20
N ASN A 146 -0.53 -8.01 -2.38
CA ASN A 146 -0.40 -8.88 -1.20
C ASN A 146 0.02 -10.31 -1.56
N ALA A 147 -0.39 -10.79 -2.73
CA ALA A 147 -0.06 -12.14 -3.22
C ALA A 147 1.38 -12.25 -3.78
N VAL A 148 1.94 -11.19 -4.36
CA VAL A 148 3.20 -11.28 -5.15
C VAL A 148 4.36 -10.43 -4.61
N ALA A 149 4.12 -9.45 -3.74
CA ALA A 149 5.16 -8.63 -3.13
C ALA A 149 5.55 -9.20 -1.76
N PRO A 150 6.84 -9.49 -1.49
CA PRO A 150 7.23 -10.24 -0.28
C PRO A 150 6.89 -9.52 1.02
N SER A 151 7.23 -8.25 1.15
CA SER A 151 7.05 -7.47 2.39
C SER A 151 5.85 -6.53 2.38
N PHE A 152 5.00 -6.60 1.36
CA PHE A 152 3.73 -5.87 1.30
C PHE A 152 2.65 -6.66 2.03
N ASN A 153 1.92 -6.03 2.94
CA ASN A 153 0.85 -6.65 3.72
C ASN A 153 -0.43 -5.84 3.58
N TYR A 154 -1.52 -6.56 3.35
CA TYR A 154 -2.87 -6.02 3.24
C TYR A 154 -3.87 -7.05 3.76
N ASN A 155 -4.89 -6.60 4.43
CA ASN A 155 -6.13 -7.34 4.67
C ASN A 155 -7.30 -6.36 4.60
N LYS A 156 -8.41 -6.82 4.09
CA LYS A 156 -9.66 -6.05 4.17
C LYS A 156 -10.05 -5.92 5.63
N GLN A 157 -10.42 -4.72 6.04
CA GLN A 157 -10.89 -4.49 7.41
C GLN A 157 -12.41 -4.45 7.42
N SER A 158 -13.02 -5.00 8.46
CA SER A 158 -14.46 -5.05 8.65
C SER A 158 -14.79 -4.53 10.04
N GLY A 159 -15.83 -3.69 10.16
CA GLY A 159 -16.23 -3.07 11.44
C GLY A 159 -15.19 -2.12 12.02
N ALA A 160 -14.45 -1.40 11.19
CA ALA A 160 -13.33 -0.54 11.57
C ALA A 160 -13.64 0.96 11.45
N ASP A 161 -14.90 1.34 11.43
CA ASP A 161 -15.44 2.72 11.51
C ASP A 161 -14.79 3.71 10.51
N GLY A 162 -14.52 3.26 9.30
CA GLY A 162 -13.89 4.07 8.24
C GLY A 162 -12.79 3.36 7.50
N ALA A 163 -11.96 2.56 8.17
CA ALA A 163 -10.91 1.79 7.51
C ALA A 163 -11.46 0.67 6.60
N ASP A 164 -12.71 0.25 6.80
CA ASP A 164 -13.46 -0.67 5.93
C ASP A 164 -13.78 -0.09 4.55
N HIS A 165 -13.70 1.22 4.38
CA HIS A 165 -14.03 1.90 3.12
C HIS A 165 -12.82 2.19 2.24
N VAL A 166 -11.60 1.94 2.72
CA VAL A 166 -10.34 2.20 2.02
C VAL A 166 -9.40 1.01 2.06
N ASP A 167 -8.63 0.82 1.01
CA ASP A 167 -7.73 -0.31 0.85
C ASP A 167 -6.27 0.15 0.99
N ILE A 168 -5.78 0.15 2.22
CA ILE A 168 -4.46 0.66 2.59
C ILE A 168 -3.52 -0.50 2.91
N GLY A 169 -2.41 -0.59 2.18
CA GLY A 169 -1.37 -1.58 2.44
C GLY A 169 -0.20 -1.04 3.25
N THR A 170 0.55 -1.93 3.87
CA THR A 170 1.77 -1.64 4.63
C THR A 170 2.97 -2.33 4.02
N LEU A 171 4.17 -1.78 4.24
CA LEU A 171 5.42 -2.36 3.77
C LEU A 171 6.35 -2.61 4.97
N ARG A 172 6.93 -3.83 5.04
CA ARG A 172 7.87 -4.23 6.11
C ARG A 172 7.31 -4.03 7.52
N GLY A 173 6.00 -4.22 7.71
CA GLY A 173 5.32 -4.06 9.00
C GLY A 173 5.27 -2.64 9.56
N LEU A 174 5.73 -1.64 8.80
CA LEU A 174 5.63 -0.23 9.17
C LEU A 174 4.25 0.34 8.82
N GLY A 175 3.92 1.51 9.33
CA GLY A 175 2.65 2.18 9.05
C GLY A 175 2.46 2.51 7.56
N PRO A 176 1.22 2.62 7.08
CA PRO A 176 0.94 2.92 5.68
C PRO A 176 1.42 4.31 5.26
N ASP A 177 1.50 5.24 6.18
CA ASP A 177 2.02 6.60 6.04
C ASP A 177 3.56 6.69 6.10
N GLN A 178 4.24 5.56 6.32
CA GLN A 178 5.69 5.40 6.28
C GLN A 178 6.16 4.80 4.95
N THR A 179 5.24 4.63 3.98
CA THR A 179 5.52 4.20 2.60
C THR A 179 5.08 5.27 1.63
N LEU A 180 6.01 5.81 0.86
CA LEU A 180 5.70 6.83 -0.14
C LEU A 180 5.11 6.18 -1.40
N VAL A 181 3.98 6.69 -1.87
CA VAL A 181 3.40 6.29 -3.15
C VAL A 181 3.62 7.37 -4.20
N LEU A 182 4.09 6.96 -5.37
CA LEU A 182 4.30 7.79 -6.55
C LEU A 182 3.44 7.29 -7.71
N VAL A 183 3.09 8.19 -8.63
CA VAL A 183 2.52 7.87 -9.95
C VAL A 183 3.44 8.47 -11.00
N ASN A 184 3.98 7.64 -11.90
CA ASN A 184 4.99 8.06 -12.88
C ASN A 184 6.13 8.89 -12.27
N GLY A 185 6.56 8.56 -11.04
CA GLY A 185 7.62 9.25 -10.31
C GLY A 185 7.22 10.53 -9.59
N LYS A 186 5.96 10.97 -9.63
CA LYS A 186 5.45 12.15 -8.91
C LYS A 186 4.63 11.73 -7.69
N ARG A 187 4.78 12.47 -6.57
CA ARG A 187 4.15 12.18 -5.27
C ARG A 187 2.62 12.10 -5.38
N ARG A 188 2.05 11.01 -4.85
CA ARG A 188 0.60 10.86 -4.65
C ARG A 188 0.20 11.41 -3.29
N HIS A 189 -0.97 12.02 -3.19
CA HIS A 189 -1.58 12.43 -1.92
C HIS A 189 -2.14 11.22 -1.16
N SER A 190 -2.23 11.34 0.18
CA SER A 190 -2.89 10.35 1.03
C SER A 190 -4.41 10.51 1.04
N THR A 191 -5.12 9.54 1.62
CA THR A 191 -6.53 9.69 1.98
C THR A 191 -6.71 10.77 3.05
N ALA A 192 -7.90 11.35 3.13
CA ALA A 192 -8.27 12.26 4.21
C ALA A 192 -8.54 11.53 5.54
N LEU A 193 -8.72 10.20 5.50
CA LEU A 193 -8.96 9.35 6.67
C LEU A 193 -7.71 9.19 7.52
N VAL A 194 -7.89 9.22 8.85
CA VAL A 194 -6.98 8.63 9.83
C VAL A 194 -7.61 7.37 10.40
N GLY A 195 -6.89 6.24 10.35
CA GLY A 195 -7.38 4.96 10.89
C GLY A 195 -7.38 4.96 12.40
N LEU A 196 -8.56 4.88 13.03
CA LEU A 196 -8.70 4.85 14.49
C LEU A 196 -8.96 3.45 15.03
N PHE A 197 -9.67 2.64 14.27
CA PHE A 197 -9.99 1.25 14.59
C PHE A 197 -9.28 0.30 13.62
N GLY A 198 -9.20 -0.96 13.97
CA GLY A 198 -8.41 -1.95 13.25
C GLY A 198 -6.95 -1.95 13.66
N THR A 199 -6.26 -3.04 13.38
CA THR A 199 -4.84 -3.25 13.74
C THR A 199 -3.88 -2.64 12.75
N ARG A 200 -4.16 -2.85 11.47
CA ARG A 200 -3.26 -2.42 10.42
C ARG A 200 -3.49 -0.95 10.07
N GLY A 201 -2.45 -0.16 10.22
CA GLY A 201 -2.52 1.27 9.94
C GLY A 201 -3.18 2.12 11.02
N ARG A 202 -3.39 1.58 12.25
CA ARG A 202 -3.94 2.33 13.39
C ARG A 202 -3.13 3.61 13.66
N GLY A 203 -3.83 4.71 13.74
CA GLY A 203 -3.24 6.04 13.92
C GLY A 203 -2.60 6.64 12.66
N GLY A 204 -2.54 5.91 11.54
CA GLY A 204 -1.94 6.37 10.30
C GLY A 204 -2.93 6.84 9.24
N SER A 205 -2.39 7.48 8.19
CA SER A 205 -3.15 7.95 7.02
C SER A 205 -2.37 7.59 5.75
N GLY A 206 -2.80 6.58 5.01
CA GLY A 206 -2.11 6.06 3.84
C GLY A 206 -2.78 6.43 2.51
N VAL A 207 -2.31 5.82 1.43
CA VAL A 207 -2.90 5.94 0.09
C VAL A 207 -3.83 4.75 -0.15
N ASP A 208 -5.06 5.01 -0.59
CA ASP A 208 -5.96 3.98 -1.10
C ASP A 208 -5.46 3.49 -2.46
N LEU A 209 -4.90 2.28 -2.49
CA LEU A 209 -4.31 1.72 -3.71
C LEU A 209 -5.37 1.25 -4.70
N ASN A 210 -6.57 0.90 -4.23
CA ASN A 210 -7.70 0.57 -5.10
C ASN A 210 -8.45 1.83 -5.62
N GLY A 211 -7.98 3.02 -5.24
CA GLY A 211 -8.37 4.28 -5.87
C GLY A 211 -7.79 4.49 -7.28
N PHE A 212 -6.88 3.61 -7.74
CA PHE A 212 -6.35 3.64 -9.10
C PHE A 212 -7.12 2.66 -10.00
N PRO A 213 -7.55 3.08 -11.20
CA PRO A 213 -8.01 2.13 -12.21
C PRO A 213 -6.89 1.14 -12.56
N GLU A 214 -7.10 -0.14 -12.29
CA GLU A 214 -6.10 -1.18 -12.58
C GLU A 214 -5.77 -1.24 -14.07
N SER A 215 -6.78 -0.97 -14.91
CA SER A 215 -6.63 -0.90 -16.36
C SER A 215 -5.63 0.16 -16.83
N ALA A 216 -5.35 1.19 -16.02
CA ALA A 216 -4.39 2.25 -16.32
C ALA A 216 -2.95 1.86 -16.02
N VAL A 217 -2.73 0.86 -15.16
CA VAL A 217 -1.41 0.53 -14.63
C VAL A 217 -0.68 -0.44 -15.55
N ASP A 218 0.56 -0.11 -15.93
CA ASP A 218 1.48 -0.97 -16.65
C ASP A 218 2.21 -1.90 -15.69
N ARG A 219 2.83 -1.30 -14.66
CA ARG A 219 3.54 -2.02 -13.61
C ARG A 219 3.62 -1.21 -12.33
N ILE A 220 3.94 -1.89 -11.25
CA ILE A 220 4.28 -1.27 -9.96
C ILE A 220 5.73 -1.61 -9.64
N GLU A 221 6.50 -0.58 -9.28
CA GLU A 221 7.87 -0.70 -8.82
C GLU A 221 7.88 -0.45 -7.31
N ILE A 222 8.38 -1.41 -6.52
CA ILE A 222 8.46 -1.30 -5.06
C ILE A 222 9.93 -1.25 -4.67
N LEU A 223 10.40 -0.06 -4.30
CA LEU A 223 11.72 0.14 -3.71
C LEU A 223 11.63 -0.21 -2.21
N ARG A 224 12.23 -1.33 -1.82
CA ARG A 224 12.25 -1.79 -0.44
C ARG A 224 13.50 -1.29 0.29
N ASP A 225 13.59 0.03 0.44
CA ASP A 225 14.72 0.69 1.13
C ASP A 225 14.35 2.10 1.53
N GLY A 226 14.93 2.63 2.60
CA GLY A 226 14.76 4.02 2.98
C GLY A 226 15.21 4.96 1.88
N ALA A 227 14.37 5.92 1.51
CA ALA A 227 14.62 6.78 0.35
C ALA A 227 14.21 8.24 0.56
N SER A 228 14.11 8.70 1.82
CA SER A 228 13.73 10.09 2.14
C SER A 228 14.70 11.13 1.57
N ALA A 229 15.99 10.82 1.48
CA ALA A 229 16.97 11.70 0.84
C ALA A 229 16.72 11.91 -0.67
N GLN A 230 16.08 10.93 -1.32
CA GLN A 230 15.77 11.00 -2.75
C GLN A 230 14.36 11.55 -3.01
N TYR A 231 13.35 11.17 -2.21
CA TYR A 231 11.94 11.44 -2.49
C TYR A 231 11.23 12.30 -1.43
N GLY A 232 11.89 12.61 -0.32
CA GLY A 232 11.33 13.42 0.78
C GLY A 232 10.62 12.59 1.84
N SER A 233 9.76 13.23 2.60
CA SER A 233 8.96 12.63 3.69
C SER A 233 8.26 11.34 3.26
N ASP A 234 8.00 10.46 4.23
CA ASP A 234 7.18 9.23 4.12
C ASP A 234 7.90 8.02 3.50
N ALA A 235 9.07 8.22 2.86
CA ALA A 235 9.84 7.14 2.26
C ALA A 235 10.76 6.43 3.28
N ILE A 236 10.20 5.96 4.41
CA ILE A 236 10.91 5.23 5.47
C ILE A 236 10.94 3.73 5.16
N ALA A 237 9.78 3.08 5.01
CA ALA A 237 9.68 1.66 4.68
C ALA A 237 10.13 1.39 3.24
N GLY A 238 9.83 2.33 2.36
CA GLY A 238 10.14 2.25 0.94
C GLY A 238 9.32 3.22 0.09
N VAL A 239 9.38 2.98 -1.23
CA VAL A 239 8.64 3.76 -2.23
C VAL A 239 7.91 2.82 -3.17
N MET A 240 6.63 3.05 -3.39
CA MET A 240 5.82 2.38 -4.40
C MET A 240 5.57 3.33 -5.56
N ASN A 241 6.00 2.98 -6.77
CA ASN A 241 5.78 3.79 -7.97
C ASN A 241 4.82 3.09 -8.92
N VAL A 242 3.64 3.64 -9.08
CA VAL A 242 2.65 3.20 -10.06
C VAL A 242 3.01 3.78 -11.41
N VAL A 243 3.43 2.93 -12.34
CA VAL A 243 3.78 3.33 -13.71
C VAL A 243 2.59 3.10 -14.60
N LEU A 244 2.12 4.15 -15.25
CA LEU A 244 0.93 4.12 -16.09
C LEU A 244 1.24 3.63 -17.50
N LYS A 245 0.26 2.97 -18.13
CA LYS A 245 0.30 2.55 -19.54
C LYS A 245 0.49 3.77 -20.44
N LYS A 246 1.35 3.62 -21.45
CA LYS A 246 1.61 4.68 -22.43
C LYS A 246 0.68 4.57 -23.62
N SER A 247 1.05 3.81 -24.63
CA SER A 247 0.23 3.61 -25.81
C SER A 247 -0.15 2.15 -25.97
N THR A 248 -1.45 1.89 -26.14
CA THR A 248 -1.96 0.59 -26.57
C THR A 248 -2.88 0.85 -27.75
N LYS A 249 -2.48 0.42 -28.95
CA LYS A 249 -3.27 0.65 -30.18
C LYS A 249 -4.58 -0.13 -30.21
N GLU A 250 -4.71 -1.14 -29.34
CA GLU A 250 -5.88 -2.01 -29.25
C GLU A 250 -6.73 -1.65 -28.05
N TRP A 251 -8.03 -1.91 -28.18
CA TRP A 251 -8.93 -1.89 -27.04
C TRP A 251 -8.58 -3.05 -26.11
N ASN A 252 -8.41 -2.76 -24.83
CA ASN A 252 -8.32 -3.75 -23.78
C ASN A 252 -9.57 -3.61 -22.90
N ILE A 253 -10.47 -4.58 -22.98
CA ILE A 253 -11.71 -4.62 -22.22
C ILE A 253 -11.67 -5.89 -21.38
N VAL A 254 -11.79 -5.75 -20.06
CA VAL A 254 -11.89 -6.84 -19.11
C VAL A 254 -13.21 -6.71 -18.38
N THR A 255 -13.99 -7.77 -18.32
CA THR A 255 -15.18 -7.85 -17.47
C THR A 255 -15.07 -9.09 -16.60
N GLY A 256 -15.48 -8.98 -15.36
CA GLY A 256 -15.37 -10.05 -14.37
C GLY A 256 -16.59 -10.16 -13.50
N ILE A 257 -16.81 -11.37 -13.00
CA ILE A 257 -17.75 -11.67 -11.93
C ILE A 257 -17.08 -12.61 -10.94
N ALA A 258 -17.22 -12.32 -9.66
CA ALA A 258 -16.69 -13.15 -8.57
C ALA A 258 -17.68 -13.21 -7.41
N GLY A 259 -17.41 -14.06 -6.43
CA GLY A 259 -18.18 -14.16 -5.19
C GLY A 259 -17.54 -15.16 -4.25
N TYR A 260 -17.98 -15.18 -3.00
CA TYR A 260 -17.46 -16.07 -1.95
C TYR A 260 -18.42 -17.23 -1.72
N ALA A 261 -17.90 -18.46 -1.80
CA ALA A 261 -18.62 -19.69 -1.47
C ALA A 261 -18.11 -20.22 -0.14
N ASP A 262 -18.60 -19.64 0.95
CA ASP A 262 -18.16 -19.99 2.31
C ASP A 262 -19.16 -20.89 3.03
N LYS A 263 -18.79 -22.15 3.21
CA LYS A 263 -19.64 -23.13 3.88
C LYS A 263 -19.76 -22.90 5.37
N LYS A 264 -18.76 -22.28 6.00
CA LYS A 264 -18.73 -22.11 7.45
C LYS A 264 -19.76 -21.10 7.93
N PHE A 265 -19.81 -19.92 7.32
CA PHE A 265 -20.69 -18.82 7.71
C PHE A 265 -22.06 -18.92 7.05
N ASN A 266 -22.16 -19.46 5.85
CA ASN A 266 -23.40 -19.59 5.09
C ASN A 266 -24.35 -20.69 5.63
N THR A 267 -23.98 -21.43 6.66
CA THR A 267 -24.82 -22.44 7.31
C THR A 267 -25.61 -21.93 8.50
N PHE A 268 -25.30 -20.74 9.01
CA PHE A 268 -26.04 -20.15 10.12
C PHE A 268 -27.42 -19.67 9.64
N GLN A 269 -28.47 -20.26 10.19
CA GLN A 269 -29.86 -19.88 9.94
C GLN A 269 -30.40 -19.17 11.18
N PHE A 270 -30.75 -17.89 10.99
CA PHE A 270 -31.49 -17.13 12.00
C PHE A 270 -32.97 -17.13 11.66
N ARG A 271 -33.80 -16.89 12.68
CA ARG A 271 -35.25 -16.88 12.52
C ARG A 271 -35.78 -15.66 11.79
N ASP A 272 -34.93 -14.67 11.57
CA ASP A 272 -35.27 -13.37 11.00
C ASP A 272 -34.99 -13.30 9.51
N ASN A 273 -35.77 -12.50 8.82
CA ASN A 273 -35.62 -12.27 7.36
C ASN A 273 -34.62 -11.16 7.05
N HIS A 274 -33.76 -10.77 7.99
CA HIS A 274 -32.73 -9.78 7.74
C HIS A 274 -31.57 -10.33 6.95
N ASP A 275 -31.05 -9.54 6.03
CA ASP A 275 -30.11 -9.96 5.00
C ASP A 275 -28.88 -10.68 5.53
N TYR A 276 -28.31 -10.19 6.63
CA TYR A 276 -27.08 -10.75 7.20
C TYR A 276 -27.32 -11.96 8.13
N LEU A 277 -28.59 -12.28 8.43
CA LEU A 277 -28.98 -13.42 9.24
C LEU A 277 -29.37 -14.65 8.42
N THR A 278 -29.57 -14.51 7.11
CA THR A 278 -29.94 -15.62 6.24
C THR A 278 -28.74 -16.33 5.67
N ALA A 279 -28.78 -17.67 5.66
CA ALA A 279 -27.77 -18.49 5.00
C ALA A 279 -27.78 -18.22 3.49
N ARG A 280 -26.60 -17.99 2.92
CA ARG A 280 -26.42 -17.77 1.47
C ARG A 280 -25.33 -18.70 0.96
N PRO A 281 -25.56 -19.43 -0.14
CA PRO A 281 -24.55 -20.31 -0.71
C PRO A 281 -23.37 -19.52 -1.29
N ILE A 282 -23.62 -18.31 -1.78
CA ILE A 282 -22.62 -17.37 -2.34
C ILE A 282 -23.00 -15.97 -1.88
N ASP A 283 -22.02 -15.21 -1.40
CA ASP A 283 -22.18 -13.80 -1.03
C ASP A 283 -21.04 -12.94 -1.60
N GLY A 284 -21.04 -11.63 -1.32
CA GLY A 284 -20.01 -10.72 -1.81
C GLY A 284 -19.89 -10.70 -3.34
N ILE A 285 -20.99 -10.87 -4.05
CA ILE A 285 -20.97 -10.88 -5.52
C ILE A 285 -20.35 -9.58 -6.00
N THR A 286 -19.29 -9.73 -6.77
CA THR A 286 -18.51 -8.62 -7.33
C THR A 286 -18.58 -8.64 -8.84
N GLN A 287 -18.93 -7.53 -9.44
CA GLN A 287 -18.93 -7.32 -10.89
C GLN A 287 -17.93 -6.22 -11.25
N SER A 288 -17.19 -6.42 -12.31
CA SER A 288 -16.22 -5.42 -12.78
C SER A 288 -16.24 -5.23 -14.28
N LEU A 289 -15.91 -4.00 -14.69
CA LEU A 289 -15.65 -3.62 -16.07
C LEU A 289 -14.43 -2.71 -16.09
N SER A 290 -13.41 -3.09 -16.84
CA SER A 290 -12.20 -2.31 -17.06
C SER A 290 -12.00 -2.07 -18.55
N VAL A 291 -11.74 -0.83 -18.93
CA VAL A 291 -11.54 -0.42 -20.34
C VAL A 291 -10.28 0.42 -20.42
N ASN A 292 -9.39 0.08 -21.35
CA ASN A 292 -8.20 0.88 -21.64
C ASN A 292 -8.01 1.04 -23.15
N ARG A 293 -7.61 2.24 -23.58
CA ARG A 293 -7.26 2.54 -24.97
C ARG A 293 -6.23 3.65 -25.04
N GLY A 294 -5.19 3.44 -25.84
CA GLY A 294 -4.21 4.45 -26.20
C GLY A 294 -4.37 4.91 -27.64
N PHE A 295 -3.95 6.15 -27.91
CA PHE A 295 -3.92 6.79 -29.22
C PHE A 295 -2.57 7.47 -29.41
N ASP A 296 -2.02 7.36 -30.62
CA ASP A 296 -0.83 8.11 -30.98
C ASP A 296 -1.18 9.56 -31.27
N ILE A 297 -0.34 10.51 -30.86
CA ILE A 297 -0.47 11.94 -31.12
C ILE A 297 0.68 12.39 -31.98
N GLY A 298 0.36 12.82 -33.20
CA GLY A 298 1.37 13.29 -34.18
C GLY A 298 2.32 12.18 -34.64
N SER A 299 3.34 12.58 -35.40
CA SER A 299 4.33 11.64 -35.99
C SER A 299 5.61 11.50 -35.16
N LYS A 300 5.74 12.24 -34.05
CA LYS A 300 6.96 12.31 -33.24
C LYS A 300 6.94 11.42 -31.98
N GLY A 301 6.00 10.43 -31.91
CA GLY A 301 5.89 9.49 -30.80
C GLY A 301 5.11 10.02 -29.60
N GLY A 302 4.26 11.05 -29.77
CA GLY A 302 3.31 11.47 -28.75
C GLY A 302 2.20 10.45 -28.57
N PHE A 303 1.63 10.36 -27.38
CA PHE A 303 0.52 9.46 -27.06
C PHE A 303 -0.44 10.08 -26.05
N ILE A 304 -1.64 9.54 -26.03
CA ILE A 304 -2.62 9.70 -24.96
C ILE A 304 -3.26 8.32 -24.70
N ASN A 305 -3.38 7.96 -23.43
CA ASN A 305 -3.99 6.71 -22.97
C ASN A 305 -5.13 7.05 -22.00
N PHE A 306 -6.28 6.43 -22.17
CA PHE A 306 -7.44 6.55 -21.30
C PHE A 306 -7.81 5.20 -20.70
N SER A 307 -8.19 5.23 -19.45
CA SER A 307 -8.68 4.08 -18.69
C SER A 307 -9.96 4.43 -17.96
N PHE A 308 -10.82 3.44 -17.83
CA PHE A 308 -12.05 3.48 -17.06
C PHE A 308 -12.25 2.14 -16.39
N ASP A 309 -12.51 2.14 -15.10
CA ASP A 309 -12.84 0.96 -14.31
C ASP A 309 -14.15 1.21 -13.54
N PHE A 310 -14.98 0.18 -13.51
CA PHE A 310 -16.18 0.08 -12.69
C PHE A 310 -16.10 -1.16 -11.85
N LEU A 311 -16.45 -1.05 -10.58
CA LEU A 311 -16.56 -2.16 -9.63
C LEU A 311 -17.86 -2.01 -8.83
N ASP A 312 -18.62 -3.09 -8.73
CA ASP A 312 -19.79 -3.22 -7.86
C ASP A 312 -19.63 -4.49 -7.02
N GLN A 313 -19.43 -4.33 -5.73
CA GLN A 313 -19.18 -5.40 -4.77
C GLN A 313 -20.30 -5.46 -3.74
N GLY A 314 -20.94 -6.62 -3.62
CA GLY A 314 -21.91 -6.89 -2.56
C GLY A 314 -21.27 -7.14 -1.20
N LYS A 315 -22.07 -7.05 -0.13
CA LYS A 315 -21.64 -7.38 1.24
C LYS A 315 -21.30 -8.85 1.39
N THR A 316 -20.33 -9.15 2.27
CA THR A 316 -20.13 -10.50 2.78
C THR A 316 -20.80 -10.65 4.13
N PHE A 317 -21.21 -11.88 4.46
CA PHE A 317 -21.95 -12.18 5.68
C PHE A 317 -21.13 -13.14 6.55
N ARG A 318 -20.44 -12.60 7.55
CA ARG A 318 -19.54 -13.30 8.47
C ARG A 318 -19.99 -13.04 9.90
N GLN A 319 -21.24 -13.49 10.22
CA GLN A 319 -21.84 -13.27 11.52
C GLN A 319 -20.90 -13.75 12.63
N ALA A 320 -20.61 -12.84 13.54
CA ALA A 320 -19.78 -13.11 14.71
C ALA A 320 -20.66 -13.39 15.93
N ALA A 321 -20.23 -14.31 16.79
CA ALA A 321 -20.88 -14.53 18.08
C ALA A 321 -20.66 -13.32 18.99
N SER A 322 -21.61 -13.05 19.88
CA SER A 322 -21.45 -12.08 20.96
C SER A 322 -21.72 -12.76 22.29
N SER A 323 -20.65 -13.03 23.04
CA SER A 323 -20.72 -13.77 24.29
C SER A 323 -21.34 -12.95 25.41
N ASP A 324 -21.06 -11.65 25.51
CA ASP A 324 -21.62 -10.77 26.53
C ASP A 324 -23.14 -10.61 26.38
N ILE A 325 -23.66 -10.48 25.16
CA ILE A 325 -25.10 -10.42 24.89
C ILE A 325 -25.75 -11.80 25.16
N SER A 326 -25.16 -12.88 24.67
CA SER A 326 -25.65 -14.22 24.92
C SER A 326 -25.72 -14.50 26.43
N LYS A 327 -24.71 -14.09 27.21
CA LYS A 327 -24.68 -14.21 28.66
C LYS A 327 -25.74 -13.37 29.35
N ALA A 328 -25.92 -12.11 28.93
CA ALA A 328 -26.97 -11.22 29.48
C ALA A 328 -28.38 -11.80 29.29
N ASP A 329 -28.61 -12.50 28.16
CA ASP A 329 -29.87 -13.16 27.82
C ASP A 329 -29.98 -14.58 28.39
N GLY A 330 -28.96 -15.09 29.13
CA GLY A 330 -28.95 -16.47 29.65
C GLY A 330 -28.78 -17.55 28.58
N LEU A 331 -28.18 -17.25 27.43
CA LEU A 331 -28.05 -18.13 26.28
C LEU A 331 -26.63 -18.68 26.18
N PRO A 332 -26.42 -19.83 25.48
CA PRO A 332 -25.08 -20.29 25.13
C PRO A 332 -24.30 -19.22 24.36
N THR A 333 -22.96 -19.19 24.51
CA THR A 333 -22.04 -18.15 23.98
C THR A 333 -22.13 -17.89 22.49
N ASN A 334 -22.56 -18.85 21.70
CA ASN A 334 -22.63 -18.75 20.24
C ASN A 334 -24.06 -18.63 19.70
N THR A 335 -25.06 -18.36 20.52
CA THR A 335 -26.47 -18.31 20.12
C THR A 335 -26.81 -17.01 19.44
N TRP A 336 -26.38 -15.89 20.02
CA TRP A 336 -26.59 -14.57 19.44
C TRP A 336 -25.47 -14.20 18.46
N ARG A 337 -25.85 -13.66 17.29
CA ARG A 337 -24.91 -13.26 16.25
C ARG A 337 -25.10 -11.80 15.91
N GLN A 338 -24.01 -11.09 15.77
CA GLN A 338 -24.02 -9.72 15.28
C GLN A 338 -23.75 -9.66 13.78
N GLY A 339 -24.26 -8.63 13.09
CA GLY A 339 -23.93 -8.34 11.70
C GLY A 339 -22.45 -8.04 11.56
N PHE A 340 -21.76 -8.81 10.72
CA PHE A 340 -20.34 -8.68 10.46
C PHE A 340 -19.98 -9.16 9.05
N GLY A 341 -18.93 -8.62 8.49
CA GLY A 341 -18.42 -8.93 7.15
C GLY A 341 -17.99 -7.67 6.40
N ASP A 342 -17.46 -7.86 5.21
CA ASP A 342 -17.04 -6.74 4.38
C ASP A 342 -18.23 -5.92 3.88
N GLY A 343 -18.05 -4.62 3.85
CA GLY A 343 -19.05 -3.70 3.31
C GLY A 343 -19.26 -3.87 1.81
N SER A 344 -20.42 -3.44 1.34
CA SER A 344 -20.64 -3.27 -0.10
C SER A 344 -19.91 -2.02 -0.60
N MET A 345 -19.54 -2.04 -1.88
CA MET A 345 -18.82 -0.94 -2.50
C MET A 345 -19.19 -0.80 -3.97
N GLN A 346 -19.44 0.42 -4.41
CA GLN A 346 -19.56 0.78 -5.80
C GLN A 346 -18.52 1.84 -6.15
N SER A 347 -17.67 1.58 -7.13
CA SER A 347 -16.54 2.44 -7.49
C SER A 347 -16.48 2.69 -8.99
N TYR A 348 -16.22 3.95 -9.35
CA TYR A 348 -15.98 4.41 -10.72
C TYR A 348 -14.64 5.13 -10.76
N GLY A 349 -13.72 4.61 -11.54
CA GLY A 349 -12.39 5.17 -11.70
C GLY A 349 -12.09 5.55 -13.15
N THR A 350 -11.46 6.71 -13.35
CA THR A 350 -10.93 7.12 -14.65
C THR A 350 -9.48 7.55 -14.51
N MET A 351 -8.68 7.32 -15.54
CA MET A 351 -7.28 7.75 -15.58
C MET A 351 -6.89 8.11 -17.02
N MET A 352 -6.12 9.18 -17.14
CA MET A 352 -5.47 9.61 -18.37
C MET A 352 -3.97 9.63 -18.17
N ASN A 353 -3.20 9.26 -19.21
CA ASN A 353 -1.75 9.42 -19.27
C ASN A 353 -1.36 9.88 -20.67
N MET A 354 -0.64 11.00 -20.79
CA MET A 354 -0.27 11.56 -22.08
C MET A 354 1.15 12.14 -22.07
N GLU A 355 1.78 12.09 -23.25
CA GLU A 355 3.07 12.72 -23.53
C GLU A 355 3.06 13.26 -24.96
N ILE A 356 3.45 14.51 -25.13
CA ILE A 356 3.46 15.20 -26.42
C ILE A 356 4.85 15.81 -26.64
N PRO A 357 5.64 15.27 -27.59
CA PRO A 357 6.87 15.92 -28.04
C PRO A 357 6.55 17.24 -28.71
N LEU A 358 7.14 18.32 -28.23
CA LEU A 358 7.00 19.67 -28.76
C LEU A 358 8.21 20.03 -29.64
N SER A 359 8.24 21.27 -30.14
CA SER A 359 9.40 21.82 -30.84
C SER A 359 10.59 22.09 -29.90
N ASN A 360 11.79 22.19 -30.46
CA ASN A 360 13.02 22.55 -29.73
C ASN A 360 13.41 21.61 -28.59
N GLY A 361 13.03 20.33 -28.68
CA GLY A 361 13.36 19.29 -27.69
C GLY A 361 12.57 19.36 -26.39
N PHE A 362 11.52 20.17 -26.32
CA PHE A 362 10.56 20.13 -25.22
C PHE A 362 9.60 18.96 -25.36
N LYS A 363 9.13 18.48 -24.24
CA LYS A 363 8.14 17.43 -24.16
C LYS A 363 7.15 17.80 -23.03
N PHE A 364 5.89 17.90 -23.37
CA PHE A 364 4.81 18.08 -22.40
C PHE A 364 4.29 16.70 -21.99
N TYR A 365 4.03 16.52 -20.71
CA TYR A 365 3.33 15.35 -20.20
C TYR A 365 2.26 15.77 -19.21
N ALA A 366 1.19 14.97 -19.15
CA ALA A 366 0.18 15.08 -18.13
C ALA A 366 -0.41 13.71 -17.82
N PHE A 367 -0.74 13.49 -16.56
CA PHE A 367 -1.47 12.29 -16.14
C PHE A 367 -2.31 12.61 -14.91
N GLY A 368 -3.41 11.91 -14.77
CA GLY A 368 -4.33 12.12 -13.67
C GLY A 368 -5.66 11.47 -13.92
N GLY A 369 -6.49 11.48 -12.90
CA GLY A 369 -7.79 10.84 -12.94
C GLY A 369 -8.62 11.14 -11.72
N MET A 370 -9.76 10.49 -11.66
CA MET A 370 -10.70 10.57 -10.55
C MET A 370 -11.23 9.18 -10.22
N ASN A 371 -11.52 8.97 -8.94
CA ASN A 371 -12.25 7.83 -8.43
C ASN A 371 -13.41 8.35 -7.55
N SER A 372 -14.58 7.78 -7.73
CA SER A 372 -15.75 8.01 -6.89
C SER A 372 -16.21 6.67 -6.33
N LYS A 373 -16.21 6.53 -5.00
CA LYS A 373 -16.54 5.31 -4.30
C LYS A 373 -17.69 5.58 -3.34
N LYS A 374 -18.71 4.73 -3.38
CA LYS A 374 -19.76 4.65 -2.35
C LYS A 374 -19.60 3.32 -1.65
N SER A 375 -19.60 3.32 -0.33
CA SER A 375 -19.42 2.12 0.47
C SER A 375 -20.37 2.11 1.65
N ASP A 376 -20.80 0.91 2.07
CA ASP A 376 -21.72 0.69 3.16
C ASP A 376 -21.25 -0.51 4.00
N ALA A 377 -20.80 -0.23 5.23
CA ALA A 377 -20.27 -1.23 6.16
C ALA A 377 -21.15 -1.38 7.39
N TYR A 378 -21.04 -2.52 8.07
CA TYR A 378 -21.72 -2.73 9.35
C TYR A 378 -21.00 -2.02 10.48
N ALA A 379 -21.78 -1.41 11.40
CA ALA A 379 -21.32 -1.12 12.75
C ALA A 379 -21.76 -2.24 13.69
N TYR A 380 -21.35 -2.14 14.96
CA TYR A 380 -21.71 -3.12 15.98
C TYR A 380 -23.23 -3.18 16.17
N THR A 381 -23.82 -4.38 16.15
CA THR A 381 -25.27 -4.60 16.36
C THR A 381 -25.69 -4.14 17.74
N ARG A 382 -26.85 -3.55 17.86
CA ARG A 382 -27.46 -3.12 19.14
C ARG A 382 -28.58 -4.08 19.50
N ASN A 383 -28.62 -4.48 20.78
CA ASN A 383 -29.60 -5.36 21.36
C ASN A 383 -30.29 -4.64 22.53
N TRP A 384 -31.62 -4.71 22.62
CA TRP A 384 -32.42 -3.95 23.58
C TRP A 384 -32.12 -4.33 25.04
N SER A 385 -32.12 -5.64 25.36
CA SER A 385 -31.90 -6.11 26.73
C SER A 385 -30.54 -5.69 27.29
N ALA A 386 -29.48 -5.72 26.47
CA ALA A 386 -28.14 -5.37 26.91
C ALA A 386 -27.84 -3.88 26.85
N LYS A 387 -28.49 -3.12 25.94
CA LYS A 387 -28.12 -1.72 25.63
C LYS A 387 -29.37 -0.84 25.42
N PRO A 388 -30.33 -0.77 26.36
CA PRO A 388 -31.58 -0.03 26.16
C PRO A 388 -31.38 1.45 25.90
N ALA A 389 -30.33 2.07 26.45
CA ALA A 389 -29.99 3.47 26.18
C ALA A 389 -29.67 3.78 24.73
N ARG A 390 -29.45 2.76 23.87
CA ARG A 390 -29.16 2.91 22.44
C ARG A 390 -30.41 2.90 21.55
N PHE A 391 -31.60 2.73 22.15
CA PHE A 391 -32.84 2.61 21.41
C PHE A 391 -33.75 3.82 21.65
N PRO A 392 -34.59 4.20 20.67
CA PRO A 392 -35.58 5.23 20.88
C PRO A 392 -36.66 4.73 21.85
N VAL A 393 -37.06 5.57 22.79
CA VAL A 393 -38.08 5.26 23.81
C VAL A 393 -39.15 6.32 23.88
N THR A 394 -40.31 5.93 24.37
CA THR A 394 -41.38 6.86 24.78
C THR A 394 -40.97 7.68 26.01
N ASN A 395 -41.75 8.70 26.37
CA ASN A 395 -41.55 9.46 27.60
C ASN A 395 -41.60 8.58 28.86
N ASN A 396 -42.23 7.40 28.80
CA ASN A 396 -42.29 6.44 29.89
C ASN A 396 -41.12 5.43 29.92
N GLY A 397 -40.24 5.49 28.93
CA GLY A 397 -39.12 4.55 28.79
C GLY A 397 -39.43 3.27 27.99
N ASP A 398 -40.64 3.15 27.42
CA ASP A 398 -41.00 2.01 26.60
C ASP A 398 -40.36 2.09 25.22
N LEU A 399 -39.88 0.95 24.69
CA LEU A 399 -39.26 0.86 23.37
C LEU A 399 -40.21 1.35 22.27
N ILE A 400 -39.76 2.27 21.43
CA ILE A 400 -40.39 2.62 20.17
C ILE A 400 -39.89 1.71 19.08
N TYR A 401 -40.72 0.74 18.66
CA TYR A 401 -40.31 -0.24 17.62
C TYR A 401 -40.44 0.39 16.23
N VAL A 402 -39.29 0.48 15.52
CA VAL A 402 -39.22 0.98 14.13
C VAL A 402 -39.07 -0.19 13.19
N ARG A 403 -40.14 -0.57 12.54
CA ARG A 403 -40.32 -1.81 11.79
C ARG A 403 -39.33 -2.03 10.68
N ASP A 404 -38.91 -0.97 9.98
CA ASP A 404 -38.03 -1.06 8.82
C ASP A 404 -36.54 -1.26 9.20
N ILE A 405 -36.21 -1.09 10.49
CA ILE A 405 -34.83 -1.13 10.99
C ILE A 405 -34.65 -2.22 12.05
N MET A 406 -35.63 -2.34 12.95
CA MET A 406 -35.56 -3.28 14.08
C MET A 406 -36.04 -4.67 13.69
N PHE A 407 -35.44 -5.67 14.29
CA PHE A 407 -35.76 -7.07 14.09
C PHE A 407 -35.64 -7.83 15.42
N THR A 408 -36.20 -9.03 15.47
CA THR A 408 -36.01 -9.94 16.59
C THR A 408 -34.70 -10.69 16.41
N SER A 409 -33.78 -10.55 17.37
CA SER A 409 -32.49 -11.25 17.36
C SER A 409 -32.65 -12.76 17.59
N GLY A 410 -31.56 -13.50 17.43
CA GLY A 410 -31.50 -14.93 17.71
C GLY A 410 -31.85 -15.31 19.15
N SER A 411 -31.73 -14.37 20.09
CA SER A 411 -32.17 -14.50 21.48
C SER A 411 -33.69 -14.30 21.69
N GLY A 412 -34.40 -13.76 20.71
CA GLY A 412 -35.78 -13.37 20.79
C GLY A 412 -36.01 -11.92 21.24
N ASP A 413 -34.93 -11.16 21.43
CA ASP A 413 -34.96 -9.75 21.82
C ASP A 413 -34.89 -8.83 20.60
N THR A 414 -35.25 -7.54 20.78
CA THR A 414 -35.22 -6.54 19.73
C THR A 414 -33.77 -6.08 19.45
N SER A 415 -33.39 -6.04 18.20
CA SER A 415 -32.06 -5.61 17.77
C SER A 415 -32.14 -4.70 16.54
N PHE A 416 -31.07 -3.97 16.25
CA PHE A 416 -30.85 -3.29 14.97
C PHE A 416 -29.36 -3.20 14.64
N ASN A 417 -29.07 -3.04 13.35
CA ASN A 417 -27.71 -2.90 12.84
C ASN A 417 -27.49 -1.50 12.31
N PRO A 418 -26.75 -0.66 12.99
CA PRO A 418 -26.27 0.57 12.39
C PRO A 418 -25.35 0.27 11.21
N HIS A 419 -25.46 1.05 10.15
CA HIS A 419 -24.53 1.05 9.03
C HIS A 419 -23.74 2.36 9.02
N ILE A 420 -22.48 2.27 8.70
CA ILE A 420 -21.61 3.40 8.39
C ILE A 420 -21.45 3.41 6.87
N GLN A 421 -21.97 4.45 6.23
CA GLN A 421 -21.82 4.66 4.79
C GLN A 421 -20.77 5.74 4.54
N ALA A 422 -20.06 5.63 3.43
CA ALA A 422 -19.09 6.64 3.02
C ALA A 422 -19.20 6.94 1.52
N ASP A 423 -19.21 8.24 1.20
CA ASP A 423 -18.98 8.77 -0.14
C ASP A 423 -17.55 9.31 -0.22
N ILE A 424 -16.69 8.63 -1.01
CA ILE A 424 -15.28 8.98 -1.16
C ILE A 424 -15.05 9.51 -2.58
N LYS A 425 -14.41 10.67 -2.67
CA LYS A 425 -13.97 11.26 -3.94
C LYS A 425 -12.48 11.46 -3.90
N ASP A 426 -11.78 10.87 -4.85
CA ASP A 426 -10.34 10.98 -5.00
C ASP A 426 -9.99 11.50 -6.40
N MET A 427 -9.19 12.56 -6.47
CA MET A 427 -8.82 13.19 -7.74
C MET A 427 -7.34 13.58 -7.73
N SER A 428 -6.68 13.44 -8.87
CA SER A 428 -5.32 13.95 -9.04
C SER A 428 -5.04 14.35 -10.48
N LEU A 429 -4.16 15.33 -10.62
CA LEU A 429 -3.62 15.76 -11.91
C LEU A 429 -2.17 16.16 -11.72
N ALA A 430 -1.30 15.60 -12.55
CA ALA A 430 0.09 16.03 -12.68
C ALA A 430 0.31 16.52 -14.12
N ALA A 431 1.02 17.63 -14.27
CA ALA A 431 1.43 18.15 -15.56
C ALA A 431 2.86 18.68 -15.47
N GLY A 432 3.63 18.52 -16.54
CA GLY A 432 5.00 18.99 -16.57
C GLY A 432 5.57 19.17 -17.98
N LEU A 433 6.71 19.85 -18.00
CA LEU A 433 7.52 20.09 -19.18
C LEU A 433 8.93 19.56 -18.95
N THR A 434 9.39 18.68 -19.81
CA THR A 434 10.78 18.22 -19.81
C THR A 434 11.53 18.75 -21.00
N LYS A 435 12.83 18.93 -20.83
CA LYS A 435 13.74 19.34 -21.90
C LYS A 435 15.13 18.77 -21.70
N THR A 436 15.67 18.10 -22.72
CA THR A 436 17.10 17.82 -22.79
C THR A 436 17.79 19.01 -23.51
N THR A 437 18.69 19.69 -22.80
CA THR A 437 19.46 20.80 -23.33
C THR A 437 20.58 20.33 -24.27
N GLN A 438 21.11 21.21 -25.11
CA GLN A 438 22.27 20.91 -25.95
C GLN A 438 23.53 20.54 -25.13
N SER A 439 23.65 21.08 -23.91
CA SER A 439 24.72 20.76 -22.97
C SER A 439 24.51 19.44 -22.20
N GLY A 440 23.42 18.69 -22.50
CA GLY A 440 23.13 17.37 -21.91
C GLY A 440 22.50 17.42 -20.52
N TRP A 441 21.85 18.52 -20.11
CA TRP A 441 21.00 18.57 -18.93
C TRP A 441 19.59 18.15 -19.29
N ASP A 442 19.05 17.20 -18.53
CA ASP A 442 17.64 16.86 -18.52
C ASP A 442 16.96 17.69 -17.44
N LEU A 443 16.03 18.54 -17.84
CA LEU A 443 15.25 19.43 -16.98
C LEU A 443 13.81 18.95 -16.92
N ASP A 444 13.20 18.97 -15.75
CA ASP A 444 11.76 18.67 -15.53
C ASP A 444 11.17 19.73 -14.60
N LEU A 445 10.16 20.44 -15.09
CA LEU A 445 9.33 21.34 -14.29
C LEU A 445 7.91 20.77 -14.27
N SER A 446 7.38 20.53 -13.08
CA SER A 446 6.07 19.91 -12.93
C SER A 446 5.27 20.44 -11.74
N ASN A 447 3.95 20.29 -11.84
CA ASN A 447 3.03 20.49 -10.74
C ASN A 447 2.10 19.29 -10.63
N THR A 448 1.84 18.84 -9.40
CA THR A 448 0.91 17.77 -9.06
C THR A 448 -0.11 18.29 -8.07
N MET A 449 -1.38 18.09 -8.35
CA MET A 449 -2.50 18.42 -7.47
C MET A 449 -3.27 17.17 -7.14
N GLY A 450 -3.60 16.97 -5.86
CA GLY A 450 -4.36 15.85 -5.36
C GLY A 450 -5.42 16.29 -4.36
N TYR A 451 -6.56 15.64 -4.40
CA TYR A 451 -7.70 15.85 -3.50
C TYR A 451 -8.30 14.52 -3.11
N ASN A 452 -8.55 14.34 -1.81
CA ASN A 452 -9.35 13.25 -1.28
C ASN A 452 -10.42 13.82 -0.34
N GLY A 453 -11.68 13.53 -0.61
CA GLY A 453 -12.82 13.86 0.23
C GLY A 453 -13.47 12.58 0.71
N PHE A 454 -13.80 12.53 2.00
CA PHE A 454 -14.43 11.41 2.67
C PHE A 454 -15.62 11.92 3.49
N HIS A 455 -16.83 11.54 3.11
CA HIS A 455 -18.06 11.98 3.74
C HIS A 455 -18.82 10.81 4.32
N TYR A 456 -19.21 10.89 5.59
CA TYR A 456 -19.92 9.86 6.31
C TYR A 456 -21.42 10.06 6.33
N TYR A 457 -22.15 8.95 6.36
CA TYR A 457 -23.58 8.87 6.64
C TYR A 457 -23.86 7.71 7.61
N GLY A 458 -24.65 7.97 8.65
CA GLY A 458 -25.27 6.92 9.46
C GLY A 458 -26.53 6.42 8.75
N ASN A 459 -26.69 5.13 8.58
CA ASN A 459 -27.87 4.54 7.95
C ASN A 459 -28.38 3.35 8.75
N GLY A 460 -29.70 3.08 8.74
CA GLY A 460 -30.31 2.03 9.55
C GLY A 460 -30.02 2.22 11.06
N THR A 461 -30.00 3.46 11.53
CA THR A 461 -29.59 3.84 12.89
C THR A 461 -30.51 4.89 13.49
N PHE A 462 -30.26 5.27 14.72
CA PHE A 462 -31.04 6.25 15.47
C PHE A 462 -30.14 7.22 16.24
N ASN A 463 -30.62 8.44 16.45
CA ASN A 463 -30.24 9.21 17.62
C ASN A 463 -31.26 8.90 18.73
N ALA A 464 -30.89 8.01 19.65
CA ALA A 464 -31.81 7.49 20.68
C ALA A 464 -32.35 8.59 21.60
N SER A 465 -31.60 9.69 21.79
CA SER A 465 -32.03 10.84 22.60
C SER A 465 -33.08 11.70 21.89
N ASN A 466 -33.25 11.58 20.57
CA ASN A 466 -34.19 12.42 19.80
C ASN A 466 -35.60 11.86 19.80
N ILE A 467 -36.27 11.91 20.96
CA ILE A 467 -37.64 11.42 21.10
C ILE A 467 -38.67 12.23 20.28
N GLY A 468 -38.34 13.45 19.88
CA GLY A 468 -39.15 14.28 19.01
C GLY A 468 -39.19 13.81 17.53
N ASN A 469 -38.21 13.03 17.11
CA ASN A 469 -38.16 12.41 15.78
C ASN A 469 -37.49 11.01 15.84
N PRO A 470 -38.13 10.04 16.51
CA PRO A 470 -37.55 8.71 16.72
C PRO A 470 -37.47 7.85 15.44
N THR A 471 -38.09 8.30 14.35
CA THR A 471 -38.16 7.59 13.07
C THR A 471 -37.13 8.06 12.08
N GLN A 472 -36.30 9.03 12.43
CA GLN A 472 -35.13 9.37 11.59
C GLN A 472 -34.08 8.25 11.69
N THR A 473 -33.77 7.66 10.56
CA THR A 473 -32.89 6.47 10.46
C THR A 473 -31.72 6.66 9.52
N HIS A 474 -31.62 7.85 8.91
CA HIS A 474 -30.51 8.24 8.04
C HIS A 474 -30.01 9.63 8.44
N PHE A 475 -28.68 9.76 8.56
CA PHE A 475 -28.03 10.95 9.07
C PHE A 475 -26.85 11.33 8.18
N ASN A 476 -26.69 12.65 7.96
CA ASN A 476 -25.47 13.22 7.40
C ASN A 476 -24.48 13.49 8.54
N ASP A 477 -23.45 12.70 8.65
CA ASP A 477 -22.49 12.75 9.75
C ASP A 477 -21.31 13.71 9.51
N GLY A 478 -21.29 14.38 8.33
CA GLY A 478 -20.17 15.25 7.96
C GLY A 478 -18.99 14.46 7.39
N GLY A 479 -17.80 15.05 7.43
CA GLY A 479 -16.65 14.40 6.83
C GLY A 479 -15.40 15.26 6.81
N PHE A 480 -14.39 14.82 6.09
CA PHE A 480 -13.11 15.50 6.00
C PHE A 480 -12.56 15.48 4.57
N GLU A 481 -11.67 16.43 4.32
CA GLU A 481 -11.04 16.63 3.02
C GLU A 481 -9.55 16.88 3.18
N PHE A 482 -8.76 16.32 2.29
CA PHE A 482 -7.33 16.57 2.17
C PHE A 482 -6.98 17.03 0.77
N LEU A 483 -6.27 18.15 0.67
CA LEU A 483 -5.77 18.72 -0.57
C LEU A 483 -4.26 18.85 -0.50
N GLN A 484 -3.56 18.40 -1.53
CA GLN A 484 -2.11 18.54 -1.68
C GLN A 484 -1.78 19.14 -3.06
N ASN A 485 -0.90 20.14 -3.08
CA ASN A 485 -0.33 20.67 -4.31
C ASN A 485 1.21 20.67 -4.19
N THR A 486 1.90 20.10 -5.17
CA THR A 486 3.35 19.95 -5.17
C THR A 486 3.93 20.43 -6.49
N SER A 487 4.82 21.41 -6.45
CA SER A 487 5.62 21.86 -7.60
C SER A 487 7.05 21.35 -7.45
N ASN A 488 7.61 20.80 -8.52
CA ASN A 488 8.96 20.27 -8.57
C ASN A 488 9.73 20.89 -9.73
N LEU A 489 11.01 21.17 -9.50
CA LEU A 489 12.00 21.48 -10.50
C LEU A 489 13.17 20.53 -10.33
N ASP A 490 13.45 19.72 -11.34
CA ASP A 490 14.51 18.72 -11.34
C ASP A 490 15.47 18.95 -12.49
N ALA A 491 16.77 18.76 -12.26
CA ALA A 491 17.83 18.87 -13.25
C ALA A 491 18.81 17.71 -13.08
N THR A 492 19.06 16.96 -14.16
CA THR A 492 19.95 15.78 -14.13
C THR A 492 20.93 15.84 -15.29
N LYS A 493 22.19 15.49 -15.03
CA LYS A 493 23.21 15.38 -16.09
C LYS A 493 24.18 14.25 -15.82
N GLN A 494 24.52 13.54 -16.88
CA GLN A 494 25.60 12.56 -16.91
C GLN A 494 26.90 13.22 -17.39
N PHE A 495 27.96 13.15 -16.58
CA PHE A 495 29.31 13.55 -16.93
C PHE A 495 30.15 12.30 -17.16
N GLY A 496 30.93 12.28 -18.26
CA GLY A 496 31.70 11.12 -18.63
C GLY A 496 30.85 9.92 -19.08
N THR A 497 31.47 8.78 -19.22
CA THR A 497 30.80 7.55 -19.70
C THR A 497 30.47 6.66 -18.52
N VAL A 498 29.26 6.19 -18.46
CA VAL A 498 28.81 5.18 -17.47
C VAL A 498 29.75 3.97 -17.54
N ASN A 499 30.13 3.45 -16.37
CA ASN A 499 31.07 2.33 -16.19
C ASN A 499 32.54 2.61 -16.59
N LYS A 500 32.89 3.85 -16.85
CA LYS A 500 34.24 4.32 -17.17
C LYS A 500 34.62 5.63 -16.47
N GLY A 501 34.30 5.74 -15.17
CA GLY A 501 34.54 6.94 -14.39
C GLY A 501 33.44 8.00 -14.57
N GLY A 502 32.26 7.62 -15.06
CA GLY A 502 31.12 8.55 -15.22
C GLY A 502 30.49 8.94 -13.89
N ILE A 503 30.06 10.21 -13.81
CA ILE A 503 29.33 10.77 -12.67
C ILE A 503 27.97 11.26 -13.18
N LYS A 504 26.88 10.82 -12.59
CA LYS A 504 25.56 11.42 -12.78
C LYS A 504 25.22 12.29 -11.58
N VAL A 505 24.78 13.51 -11.86
CA VAL A 505 24.42 14.50 -10.84
C VAL A 505 22.97 14.91 -11.07
N SER A 506 22.19 14.94 -10.00
CA SER A 506 20.83 15.44 -10.04
C SER A 506 20.60 16.43 -8.90
N PHE A 507 19.91 17.52 -9.21
CA PHE A 507 19.48 18.53 -8.23
C PHE A 507 18.00 18.76 -8.41
N GLY A 508 17.32 19.11 -7.33
CA GLY A 508 15.94 19.52 -7.44
C GLY A 508 15.47 20.36 -6.26
N ALA A 509 14.35 21.03 -6.53
CA ALA A 509 13.62 21.80 -5.52
C ALA A 509 12.14 21.40 -5.54
N GLU A 510 11.52 21.40 -4.38
CA GLU A 510 10.11 21.10 -4.17
C GLU A 510 9.45 22.20 -3.35
N LEU A 511 8.25 22.58 -3.77
CA LEU A 511 7.33 23.40 -2.98
C LEU A 511 6.00 22.66 -2.86
N ARG A 512 5.57 22.36 -1.62
CA ARG A 512 4.35 21.63 -1.35
C ARG A 512 3.43 22.40 -0.41
N SER A 513 2.15 22.44 -0.71
CA SER A 513 1.08 22.97 0.13
C SER A 513 0.07 21.90 0.43
N GLU A 514 -0.32 21.76 1.68
CA GLU A 514 -1.30 20.79 2.16
C GLU A 514 -2.40 21.50 2.93
N LYS A 515 -3.64 21.04 2.79
CA LYS A 515 -4.80 21.55 3.51
C LYS A 515 -5.65 20.39 4.00
N TYR A 516 -6.16 20.51 5.22
CA TYR A 516 -7.06 19.54 5.83
C TYR A 516 -8.25 20.24 6.45
N ASN A 517 -9.45 19.79 6.10
CA ASN A 517 -10.70 20.35 6.58
C ASN A 517 -11.55 19.25 7.20
N ILE A 518 -12.23 19.53 8.31
CA ILE A 518 -13.33 18.74 8.85
C ILE A 518 -14.59 19.60 8.75
N SER A 519 -15.66 19.03 8.19
CA SER A 519 -17.00 19.61 8.11
C SER A 519 -17.94 18.89 9.06
N GLN A 520 -18.77 19.68 9.78
CA GLN A 520 -19.78 19.12 10.70
C GLN A 520 -20.87 18.36 9.95
N GLY A 521 -21.49 17.42 10.65
CA GLY A 521 -22.72 16.75 10.24
C GLY A 521 -23.98 17.60 10.47
N GLU A 522 -25.14 17.01 10.16
CA GLU A 522 -26.42 17.61 10.53
C GLU A 522 -26.61 17.56 12.04
N TYR A 523 -27.45 18.48 12.59
CA TYR A 523 -27.62 18.61 14.04
C TYR A 523 -28.04 17.30 14.71
N ALA A 524 -28.97 16.57 14.13
CA ALA A 524 -29.47 15.32 14.68
C ALA A 524 -28.42 14.19 14.70
N SER A 525 -27.35 14.28 13.89
CA SER A 525 -26.31 13.25 13.85
C SER A 525 -25.35 13.26 15.04
N PHE A 526 -25.24 14.37 15.77
CA PHE A 526 -24.33 14.51 16.91
C PHE A 526 -24.98 15.05 18.19
N ALA A 527 -26.16 15.70 18.11
CA ALA A 527 -26.72 16.41 19.23
C ALA A 527 -27.31 15.47 20.29
N ALA A 528 -27.22 15.90 21.56
CA ALA A 528 -28.02 15.36 22.66
C ALA A 528 -29.33 16.13 22.72
N PHE A 529 -30.43 15.42 22.78
CA PHE A 529 -31.77 15.98 22.99
C PHE A 529 -32.22 15.69 24.40
N PRO A 530 -32.28 16.69 25.30
CA PRO A 530 -32.73 16.46 26.67
C PRO A 530 -34.22 16.04 26.67
N ASN A 531 -34.50 14.84 27.13
CA ASN A 531 -35.85 14.38 27.40
C ASN A 531 -36.19 14.67 28.87
N GLY A 532 -37.23 15.43 29.12
CA GLY A 532 -37.61 15.84 30.47
C GLY A 532 -38.07 14.70 31.40
N ASN A 533 -37.91 13.44 31.01
CA ASN A 533 -38.36 12.25 31.73
C ASN A 533 -37.27 11.59 32.61
N GLY A 534 -36.05 12.17 32.67
CA GLY A 534 -34.96 11.63 33.48
C GLY A 534 -34.28 10.39 32.89
N LEU A 535 -34.61 9.96 31.65
CA LEU A 535 -33.97 8.86 30.96
C LEU A 535 -32.78 9.39 30.16
N GLU A 536 -31.62 8.77 30.31
CA GLU A 536 -30.42 9.11 29.59
C GLU A 536 -30.27 8.18 28.35
N GLN A 537 -30.80 8.64 27.21
CA GLN A 537 -30.62 7.97 25.94
C GLN A 537 -29.35 8.47 25.23
N ALA A 538 -28.68 7.57 24.51
CA ALA A 538 -27.44 7.89 23.84
C ALA A 538 -27.63 8.97 22.74
N PRO A 539 -26.82 10.04 22.78
CA PRO A 539 -26.88 11.09 21.77
C PRO A 539 -26.18 10.65 20.47
N GLY A 540 -26.52 11.35 19.39
CA GLY A 540 -25.91 11.16 18.07
C GLY A 540 -26.35 9.88 17.35
N ALA A 541 -26.02 9.77 16.08
CA ALA A 541 -26.23 8.56 15.28
C ALA A 541 -25.43 7.41 15.88
N GLN A 542 -26.06 6.22 15.99
CA GLN A 542 -25.37 5.04 16.50
C GLN A 542 -24.55 4.41 15.38
N GLY A 543 -23.37 3.89 15.70
CA GLY A 543 -22.37 3.45 14.76
C GLY A 543 -21.26 4.48 14.69
N PHE A 544 -21.48 5.56 13.99
CA PHE A 544 -20.56 6.69 13.90
C PHE A 544 -21.33 7.99 14.16
N PRO A 545 -21.15 8.66 15.32
CA PRO A 545 -21.77 9.96 15.59
C PRO A 545 -21.18 11.03 14.66
N GLY A 546 -22.05 11.90 14.15
CA GLY A 546 -21.63 12.98 13.26
C GLY A 546 -20.67 13.97 13.92
N PHE A 547 -19.84 14.59 13.12
CA PHE A 547 -18.93 15.66 13.56
C PHE A 547 -19.72 16.86 14.08
N SER A 548 -19.38 17.31 15.27
CA SER A 548 -19.96 18.47 15.92
C SER A 548 -19.34 19.79 15.40
N PRO A 549 -19.91 20.96 15.68
CA PRO A 549 -19.27 22.24 15.38
C PRO A 549 -17.88 22.40 15.99
N ASP A 550 -17.61 21.77 17.15
CA ASP A 550 -16.31 21.82 17.84
C ASP A 550 -15.23 20.98 17.14
N ASP A 551 -15.64 20.05 16.28
CA ASP A 551 -14.73 19.22 15.49
C ASP A 551 -14.32 19.89 14.16
N ARG A 552 -14.95 21.01 13.82
CA ARG A 552 -14.60 21.74 12.57
C ARG A 552 -13.17 22.21 12.59
N VAL A 553 -12.47 21.91 11.50
CA VAL A 553 -11.06 22.26 11.30
C VAL A 553 -10.86 22.83 9.91
N ARG A 554 -9.96 23.82 9.83
CA ARG A 554 -9.35 24.30 8.59
C ARG A 554 -7.88 24.50 8.86
N ALA A 555 -7.07 23.53 8.48
CA ALA A 555 -5.63 23.54 8.71
C ALA A 555 -4.87 23.54 7.39
N SER A 556 -3.68 24.13 7.39
CA SER A 556 -2.80 24.13 6.23
C SER A 556 -1.34 24.10 6.64
N ARG A 557 -0.51 23.61 5.74
CA ARG A 557 0.95 23.55 5.90
C ARG A 557 1.61 23.81 4.56
N THR A 558 2.77 24.47 4.59
CA THR A 558 3.66 24.63 3.44
C THR A 558 5.01 23.98 3.73
N VAL A 559 5.61 23.41 2.69
CA VAL A 559 6.90 22.71 2.76
C VAL A 559 7.75 23.19 1.59
N GLY A 560 8.97 23.64 1.88
CA GLY A 560 10.00 23.94 0.88
C GLY A 560 11.16 22.97 1.05
N GLY A 561 11.63 22.36 -0.02
CA GLY A 561 12.72 21.39 0.02
C GLY A 561 13.67 21.51 -1.16
N ALA A 562 14.92 21.07 -0.95
CA ALA A 562 15.91 20.92 -2.00
C ALA A 562 16.75 19.65 -1.78
N TYR A 563 17.24 19.07 -2.87
CA TYR A 563 18.06 17.86 -2.81
C TYR A 563 19.21 17.89 -3.82
N ALA A 564 20.23 17.08 -3.52
CA ALA A 564 21.28 16.71 -4.45
C ALA A 564 21.50 15.19 -4.39
N ASP A 565 21.68 14.57 -5.57
CA ASP A 565 21.90 13.12 -5.73
C ASP A 565 23.07 12.92 -6.68
N PHE A 566 23.98 12.02 -6.32
CA PHE A 566 25.20 11.71 -7.05
C PHE A 566 25.30 10.20 -7.27
N GLU A 567 25.57 9.80 -8.51
CA GLU A 567 25.90 8.43 -8.85
C GLU A 567 27.27 8.40 -9.50
N PHE A 568 28.17 7.59 -8.98
CA PHE A 568 29.53 7.44 -9.50
C PHE A 568 29.77 5.99 -9.91
N THR A 569 30.15 5.78 -11.18
CA THR A 569 30.47 4.47 -11.76
C THR A 569 31.94 4.45 -12.23
N PRO A 570 32.92 4.26 -11.30
CA PRO A 570 34.34 4.30 -11.65
C PRO A 570 34.72 3.26 -12.72
N ASN A 571 34.05 2.11 -12.69
CA ASN A 571 34.22 0.99 -13.62
C ASN A 571 32.95 0.16 -13.71
N GLU A 572 32.96 -0.91 -14.46
CA GLU A 572 31.84 -1.85 -14.65
C GLU A 572 31.49 -2.63 -13.39
N LEU A 573 32.42 -2.73 -12.42
CA LEU A 573 32.20 -3.51 -11.20
C LEU A 573 31.52 -2.73 -10.09
N LEU A 574 31.77 -1.41 -9.97
CA LEU A 574 31.35 -0.62 -8.82
C LEU A 574 30.41 0.53 -9.22
N LEU A 575 29.31 0.62 -8.51
CA LEU A 575 28.42 1.78 -8.47
C LEU A 575 28.35 2.29 -7.04
N LEU A 576 28.59 3.59 -6.86
CA LEU A 576 28.42 4.30 -5.58
C LEU A 576 27.35 5.38 -5.76
N THR A 577 26.50 5.58 -4.75
CA THR A 577 25.53 6.67 -4.75
C THR A 577 25.56 7.43 -3.44
N ALA A 578 25.26 8.72 -3.51
CA ALA A 578 25.08 9.57 -2.34
C ALA A 578 23.97 10.57 -2.63
N ALA A 579 23.06 10.76 -1.68
CA ALA A 579 22.00 11.74 -1.76
C ALA A 579 21.88 12.52 -0.45
N VAL A 580 21.52 13.79 -0.55
CA VAL A 580 21.20 14.67 0.58
C VAL A 580 19.94 15.47 0.23
N ARG A 581 19.06 15.66 1.21
CA ARG A 581 17.87 16.49 1.10
C ARG A 581 17.63 17.28 2.37
N GLY A 582 17.29 18.56 2.21
CA GLY A 582 16.81 19.42 3.27
C GLY A 582 15.40 19.88 2.98
N GLU A 583 14.52 19.86 3.97
CA GLU A 583 13.16 20.39 3.89
C GLU A 583 12.85 21.27 5.10
N ASN A 584 12.01 22.29 4.87
CA ASN A 584 11.49 23.16 5.92
C ASN A 584 9.97 23.16 5.88
N TYR A 585 9.37 22.86 7.01
CA TYR A 585 7.94 22.80 7.26
C TYR A 585 7.48 24.01 8.06
N SER A 586 6.38 24.63 7.66
CA SER A 586 5.85 25.82 8.33
C SER A 586 5.37 25.58 9.76
N ASP A 587 5.18 24.31 10.17
CA ASP A 587 4.54 23.94 11.44
C ASP A 587 5.46 23.26 12.45
N PHE A 588 6.63 22.70 12.05
CA PHE A 588 7.57 22.08 12.99
C PHE A 588 9.06 22.32 12.65
N GLY A 589 9.38 23.03 11.56
CA GLY A 589 10.75 23.46 11.26
C GLY A 589 11.46 22.57 10.24
N SER A 590 12.78 22.51 10.32
CA SER A 590 13.66 21.94 9.30
C SER A 590 14.08 20.51 9.62
N VAL A 591 14.27 19.71 8.57
CA VAL A 591 14.80 18.35 8.62
C VAL A 591 15.82 18.16 7.49
N ALA A 592 16.87 17.37 7.76
CA ALA A 592 17.85 16.96 6.75
C ALA A 592 18.00 15.45 6.75
N THR A 593 18.09 14.86 5.56
CA THR A 593 18.29 13.43 5.36
C THR A 593 19.43 13.17 4.39
N TYR A 594 20.07 12.03 4.56
CA TYR A 594 21.13 11.56 3.69
C TYR A 594 20.96 10.07 3.37
N LYS A 595 21.52 9.63 2.24
CA LYS A 595 21.58 8.25 1.82
C LYS A 595 22.88 7.97 1.13
N THR A 596 23.49 6.83 1.41
CA THR A 596 24.60 6.26 0.64
C THR A 596 24.25 4.83 0.27
N SER A 597 24.66 4.41 -0.95
CA SER A 597 24.52 3.01 -1.32
C SER A 597 25.61 2.60 -2.29
N PHE A 598 25.83 1.30 -2.39
CA PHE A 598 26.77 0.70 -3.32
C PHE A 598 26.22 -0.55 -3.99
N ARG A 599 26.67 -0.83 -5.18
CA ARG A 599 26.57 -2.13 -5.83
C ARG A 599 27.96 -2.53 -6.29
N TYR A 600 28.38 -3.75 -5.90
CA TYR A 600 29.62 -4.35 -6.34
C TYR A 600 29.33 -5.64 -7.13
N LYS A 601 29.75 -5.65 -8.40
CA LYS A 601 29.59 -6.77 -9.31
C LYS A 601 30.79 -7.71 -9.14
N LEU A 602 30.61 -8.81 -8.38
CA LEU A 602 31.66 -9.79 -8.14
C LEU A 602 31.91 -10.61 -9.42
N THR A 603 30.82 -11.00 -10.09
CA THR A 603 30.83 -11.66 -11.40
C THR A 603 29.68 -11.12 -12.24
N ASP A 604 29.60 -11.48 -13.54
CA ASP A 604 28.45 -11.10 -14.38
C ASP A 604 27.11 -11.61 -13.86
N ASN A 605 27.14 -12.63 -13.02
CA ASN A 605 25.96 -13.29 -12.48
C ASN A 605 25.72 -13.01 -11.00
N PHE A 606 26.64 -12.33 -10.30
CA PHE A 606 26.55 -12.12 -8.86
C PHE A 606 26.92 -10.69 -8.48
N ASN A 607 25.99 -10.01 -7.80
CA ASN A 607 26.18 -8.66 -7.31
C ASN A 607 25.87 -8.56 -5.82
N PHE A 608 26.76 -7.91 -5.07
CA PHE A 608 26.47 -7.40 -3.74
C PHE A 608 25.93 -5.98 -3.80
N ARG A 609 25.06 -5.64 -2.87
CA ARG A 609 24.54 -4.29 -2.70
C ARG A 609 24.29 -3.98 -1.22
N GLY A 610 24.38 -2.70 -0.89
CA GLY A 610 24.06 -2.25 0.44
C GLY A 610 23.76 -0.78 0.48
N SER A 611 23.01 -0.37 1.49
CA SER A 611 22.65 1.04 1.70
C SER A 611 22.57 1.39 3.17
N MET A 612 22.80 2.67 3.45
CA MET A 612 22.50 3.32 4.72
C MET A 612 21.83 4.65 4.45
N SER A 613 20.73 4.91 5.11
CA SER A 613 20.01 6.18 4.95
C SER A 613 19.35 6.63 6.25
N THR A 614 19.15 7.93 6.38
CA THR A 614 18.18 8.48 7.32
C THR A 614 16.86 8.71 6.63
N GLY A 615 15.78 8.48 7.36
CA GLY A 615 14.41 8.74 6.90
C GLY A 615 13.69 9.64 7.89
N TYR A 616 12.61 10.22 7.44
CA TYR A 616 11.68 10.93 8.29
C TYR A 616 10.27 10.93 7.72
N ARG A 617 9.31 11.14 8.59
CA ARG A 617 7.92 11.40 8.25
C ARG A 617 7.40 12.59 9.04
N ALA A 618 6.83 13.55 8.35
CA ALA A 618 6.08 14.62 8.98
C ALA A 618 4.78 14.05 9.57
N PRO A 619 4.34 14.44 10.79
CA PRO A 619 3.01 14.08 11.25
C PRO A 619 1.99 14.59 10.24
N SER A 620 1.05 13.76 9.83
CA SER A 620 0.04 14.18 8.87
C SER A 620 -0.87 15.27 9.48
N LEU A 621 -1.48 16.10 8.63
CA LEU A 621 -2.47 17.06 9.12
C LEU A 621 -3.68 16.35 9.73
N GLN A 622 -3.99 15.14 9.24
CA GLN A 622 -5.00 14.26 9.82
C GLN A 622 -4.67 13.91 11.28
N GLN A 623 -3.44 13.46 11.58
CA GLN A 623 -3.03 13.14 12.95
C GLN A 623 -2.99 14.36 13.87
N LYS A 624 -2.63 15.54 13.35
CA LYS A 624 -2.56 16.78 14.13
C LYS A 624 -3.93 17.36 14.48
N TYR A 625 -4.89 17.24 13.55
CA TYR A 625 -6.11 18.03 13.61
C TYR A 625 -7.40 17.20 13.62
N PHE A 626 -7.31 15.88 13.52
CA PHE A 626 -8.50 15.04 13.68
C PHE A 626 -9.08 15.20 15.09
N SER A 627 -10.38 15.42 15.15
CA SER A 627 -11.16 15.47 16.38
C SER A 627 -12.53 14.88 16.11
N ASN A 628 -12.96 14.00 16.97
CA ASN A 628 -14.34 13.52 17.01
C ASN A 628 -14.64 12.92 18.38
N THR A 629 -15.91 12.91 18.75
CA THR A 629 -16.41 12.19 19.92
C THR A 629 -17.01 10.87 19.45
N LEU A 630 -16.35 9.76 19.78
CA LEU A 630 -16.70 8.42 19.35
C LEU A 630 -17.29 7.63 20.52
N THR A 631 -18.15 6.66 20.21
CA THR A 631 -18.51 5.64 21.18
C THR A 631 -17.38 4.62 21.30
N SER A 632 -16.85 4.41 22.49
CA SER A 632 -15.76 3.48 22.77
C SER A 632 -16.05 2.64 24.01
N PHE A 633 -15.23 1.63 24.29
CA PHE A 633 -15.29 0.84 25.50
C PHE A 633 -14.34 1.39 26.56
N SER A 634 -14.83 1.57 27.78
CA SER A 634 -14.00 1.83 28.96
C SER A 634 -14.58 1.09 30.14
N GLN A 635 -13.77 0.31 30.85
CA GLN A 635 -14.20 -0.51 32.00
C GLN A 635 -15.41 -1.41 31.69
N GLY A 636 -15.43 -2.00 30.47
CA GLY A 636 -16.52 -2.87 30.01
C GLY A 636 -17.84 -2.16 29.67
N GLN A 637 -17.88 -0.81 29.71
CA GLN A 637 -19.05 -0.02 29.38
C GLN A 637 -18.84 0.80 28.11
N LEU A 638 -19.93 1.01 27.36
CA LEU A 638 -19.92 1.93 26.23
C LEU A 638 -19.93 3.37 26.74
N VAL A 639 -18.90 4.12 26.42
CA VAL A 639 -18.74 5.52 26.85
C VAL A 639 -18.50 6.43 25.65
N GLN A 640 -18.74 7.73 25.84
CA GLN A 640 -18.32 8.73 24.86
C GLN A 640 -16.82 9.02 25.05
N SER A 641 -16.04 8.80 24.01
CA SER A 641 -14.61 9.03 24.01
C SER A 641 -14.25 10.10 22.99
N ARG A 642 -13.44 11.08 23.38
CA ARG A 642 -12.94 12.12 22.48
C ARG A 642 -11.55 11.81 22.01
N VAL A 643 -11.35 11.77 20.70
CA VAL A 643 -10.02 11.91 20.11
C VAL A 643 -9.72 13.40 20.01
N ALA A 644 -8.79 13.86 20.82
CA ALA A 644 -8.47 15.29 20.92
C ALA A 644 -7.36 15.65 19.93
N ARG A 645 -7.60 16.69 19.14
CA ARG A 645 -6.58 17.21 18.21
C ARG A 645 -5.36 17.79 18.97
N ASN A 646 -4.22 17.82 18.32
CA ASN A 646 -2.96 18.18 18.99
C ASN A 646 -2.90 19.64 19.48
N ASP A 647 -3.64 20.55 18.88
CA ASP A 647 -3.72 21.96 19.29
C ASP A 647 -4.85 22.26 20.32
N ASP A 648 -5.65 21.24 20.72
CA ASP A 648 -6.76 21.37 21.66
C ASP A 648 -6.27 21.71 23.08
N ALA A 649 -7.10 22.40 23.82
CA ALA A 649 -6.87 22.68 25.22
C ALA A 649 -6.71 21.40 26.07
N ILE A 650 -7.48 20.33 25.75
CA ILE A 650 -7.40 19.04 26.43
C ILE A 650 -5.99 18.46 26.26
N THR A 651 -5.47 18.43 25.03
CA THR A 651 -4.13 17.89 24.72
C THR A 651 -3.03 18.67 25.43
N LYS A 652 -3.15 20.01 25.49
CA LYS A 652 -2.21 20.85 26.24
C LYS A 652 -2.28 20.62 27.74
N LEU A 653 -3.50 20.45 28.31
CA LEU A 653 -3.69 20.13 29.72
C LEU A 653 -3.18 18.73 30.08
N ALA A 654 -3.16 17.80 29.15
CA ALA A 654 -2.53 16.49 29.27
C ALA A 654 -0.98 16.57 29.22
N GLY A 655 -0.39 17.74 28.96
CA GLY A 655 1.05 17.92 28.86
C GLY A 655 1.69 17.34 27.60
N ILE A 656 0.88 17.10 26.54
CA ILE A 656 1.35 16.55 25.28
C ILE A 656 1.90 17.68 24.40
N PRO A 657 3.17 17.61 23.97
CA PRO A 657 3.76 18.63 23.12
C PRO A 657 3.18 18.59 21.69
N SER A 658 3.44 19.65 20.94
CA SER A 658 3.11 19.67 19.51
C SER A 658 3.83 18.54 18.78
N LEU A 659 3.08 17.85 17.88
CA LEU A 659 3.67 16.77 17.10
C LEU A 659 4.83 17.27 16.23
N LYS A 660 5.90 16.50 16.23
CA LYS A 660 7.11 16.69 15.40
C LYS A 660 7.33 15.48 14.48
N GLN A 661 8.32 15.59 13.60
CA GLN A 661 8.65 14.50 12.68
C GLN A 661 9.07 13.22 13.43
N GLU A 662 8.67 12.07 12.89
CA GLU A 662 9.33 10.79 13.16
C GLU A 662 10.64 10.73 12.39
N THR A 663 11.65 10.09 12.92
CA THR A 663 12.93 9.90 12.25
C THR A 663 13.33 8.43 12.20
N SER A 664 14.13 8.05 11.21
CA SER A 664 14.64 6.69 11.12
C SER A 664 16.09 6.62 10.65
N ILE A 665 16.74 5.50 11.01
CA ILE A 665 18.00 5.05 10.44
C ILE A 665 17.74 3.69 9.79
N ASN A 666 17.94 3.62 8.48
CA ASN A 666 17.71 2.44 7.67
C ASN A 666 19.06 1.87 7.22
N LYS A 667 19.23 0.57 7.37
CA LYS A 667 20.40 -0.18 6.93
C LYS A 667 19.93 -1.37 6.12
N SER A 668 20.52 -1.62 4.96
CA SER A 668 20.26 -2.82 4.17
C SER A 668 21.52 -3.39 3.56
N LEU A 669 21.55 -4.72 3.46
CA LEU A 669 22.62 -5.48 2.81
C LEU A 669 22.00 -6.68 2.09
N GLY A 670 22.40 -6.91 0.86
CA GLY A 670 21.85 -7.99 0.09
C GLY A 670 22.70 -8.38 -1.13
N PHE A 671 22.18 -9.35 -1.87
CA PHE A 671 22.79 -9.80 -3.10
C PHE A 671 21.74 -10.19 -4.15
N THR A 672 22.15 -10.14 -5.40
CA THR A 672 21.43 -10.74 -6.52
C THR A 672 22.32 -11.75 -7.22
N TRP A 673 21.79 -12.94 -7.52
CA TRP A 673 22.51 -14.05 -8.09
C TRP A 673 21.73 -14.71 -9.25
N LYS A 674 22.39 -14.96 -10.36
CA LYS A 674 21.89 -15.69 -11.54
C LYS A 674 22.71 -16.96 -11.74
N PRO A 675 22.51 -18.03 -10.95
CA PRO A 675 23.36 -19.22 -11.03
C PRO A 675 23.30 -19.93 -12.38
N VAL A 676 22.11 -19.95 -12.97
CA VAL A 676 21.85 -20.56 -14.29
C VAL A 676 20.89 -19.68 -15.10
N LYS A 677 20.84 -19.89 -16.39
CA LYS A 677 19.93 -19.16 -17.28
C LYS A 677 18.48 -19.37 -16.86
N GLY A 678 17.76 -18.29 -16.70
CA GLY A 678 16.34 -18.28 -16.32
C GLY A 678 16.08 -18.29 -14.81
N LEU A 679 17.11 -18.52 -13.96
CA LEU A 679 16.98 -18.45 -12.50
C LEU A 679 17.62 -17.16 -11.98
N SER A 680 16.86 -16.45 -11.15
CA SER A 680 17.36 -15.31 -10.38
C SER A 680 16.99 -15.46 -8.91
N LEU A 681 17.93 -15.14 -8.03
CA LEU A 681 17.78 -15.12 -6.59
C LEU A 681 18.19 -13.74 -6.08
N THR A 682 17.33 -13.16 -5.24
CA THR A 682 17.59 -11.91 -4.54
C THR A 682 17.33 -12.13 -3.06
N VAL A 683 18.30 -11.76 -2.22
CA VAL A 683 18.15 -11.79 -0.75
C VAL A 683 18.62 -10.47 -0.20
N ASP A 684 17.77 -9.84 0.64
CA ASP A 684 18.04 -8.55 1.25
C ASP A 684 17.65 -8.55 2.73
N GLY A 685 18.64 -8.40 3.60
CA GLY A 685 18.46 -8.15 5.03
C GLY A 685 18.33 -6.66 5.29
N TYR A 686 17.52 -6.27 6.25
CA TYR A 686 17.29 -4.88 6.61
C TYR A 686 17.11 -4.67 8.12
N SER A 687 17.41 -3.45 8.57
CA SER A 687 17.11 -2.93 9.90
C SER A 687 16.66 -1.48 9.77
N ILE A 688 15.53 -1.15 10.41
CA ILE A 688 14.90 0.17 10.42
C ILE A 688 14.67 0.57 11.87
N GLU A 689 15.53 1.45 12.39
CA GLU A 689 15.42 2.03 13.72
C GLU A 689 14.59 3.32 13.62
N MET A 690 13.42 3.37 14.26
CA MET A 690 12.55 4.55 14.27
C MET A 690 12.52 5.21 15.63
N LYS A 691 12.56 6.54 15.65
CA LYS A 691 12.43 7.36 16.85
C LYS A 691 11.24 8.31 16.75
N ASP A 692 10.68 8.61 17.91
CA ASP A 692 9.58 9.57 18.05
C ASP A 692 8.35 9.18 17.19
N ARG A 693 8.06 7.86 17.05
CA ARG A 693 6.91 7.39 16.27
C ARG A 693 5.62 7.96 16.83
N VAL A 694 4.77 8.49 15.94
CA VAL A 694 3.45 9.01 16.32
C VAL A 694 2.48 7.84 16.52
N VAL A 695 1.92 7.76 17.71
CA VAL A 695 0.95 6.74 18.10
C VAL A 695 -0.30 7.41 18.69
N LEU A 696 -1.42 6.68 18.66
CA LEU A 696 -2.63 7.04 19.38
C LEU A 696 -2.55 6.42 20.77
N SER A 697 -2.81 7.22 21.82
CA SER A 697 -2.77 6.75 23.21
C SER A 697 -3.94 5.83 23.54
N GLY A 698 -3.89 5.16 24.70
CA GLY A 698 -5.04 4.58 25.35
C GLY A 698 -6.02 5.66 25.86
N LEU A 699 -7.08 5.21 26.54
CA LEU A 699 -8.19 6.05 26.99
C LEU A 699 -7.95 6.57 28.41
N PHE A 700 -7.87 7.90 28.59
CA PHE A 700 -7.76 8.55 29.89
C PHE A 700 -9.14 8.96 30.38
N SER A 701 -9.52 8.52 31.59
CA SER A 701 -10.85 8.74 32.16
C SER A 701 -10.98 10.12 32.78
N ALA A 702 -12.12 10.79 32.54
CA ALA A 702 -12.47 12.05 33.17
C ALA A 702 -12.72 11.91 34.71
N SER A 703 -12.93 10.68 35.20
CA SER A 703 -13.11 10.38 36.63
C SER A 703 -11.80 10.04 37.35
N ASP A 704 -10.67 9.95 36.66
CA ASP A 704 -9.38 9.65 37.26
C ASP A 704 -8.85 10.85 38.05
N ALA A 705 -8.94 10.77 39.38
CA ALA A 705 -8.48 11.83 40.27
C ALA A 705 -6.96 12.03 40.29
N SER A 706 -6.19 11.10 39.74
CA SER A 706 -4.73 11.21 39.64
C SER A 706 -4.27 12.04 38.42
N LEU A 707 -5.13 12.27 37.45
CA LEU A 707 -4.87 13.18 36.34
C LEU A 707 -4.91 14.65 36.76
N PRO A 708 -4.33 15.57 35.99
CA PRO A 708 -4.42 17.00 36.24
C PRO A 708 -5.88 17.45 36.38
N VAL A 709 -6.23 18.10 37.50
CA VAL A 709 -7.60 18.56 37.78
C VAL A 709 -8.18 19.42 36.65
N ALA A 710 -7.35 20.24 36.02
CA ALA A 710 -7.77 21.06 34.88
C ALA A 710 -8.19 20.20 33.66
N LEU A 711 -7.53 19.06 33.43
CA LEU A 711 -7.84 18.12 32.36
C LEU A 711 -9.19 17.44 32.64
N THR A 712 -9.34 16.83 33.82
CA THR A 712 -10.58 16.11 34.18
C THR A 712 -11.78 17.04 34.23
N SER A 713 -11.63 18.27 34.79
CA SER A 713 -12.67 19.29 34.76
C SER A 713 -13.09 19.70 33.36
N LYS A 714 -12.11 19.80 32.42
CA LYS A 714 -12.40 20.15 31.02
C LYS A 714 -13.16 19.02 30.31
N LEU A 715 -12.76 17.75 30.52
CA LEU A 715 -13.46 16.58 29.98
C LEU A 715 -14.91 16.53 30.48
N ASN A 716 -15.11 16.68 31.79
CA ASN A 716 -16.44 16.71 32.39
C ASN A 716 -17.32 17.86 31.83
N THR A 717 -16.74 19.03 31.58
CA THR A 717 -17.46 20.16 30.97
C THR A 717 -17.91 19.84 29.54
N LEU A 718 -17.17 19.01 28.81
CA LEU A 718 -17.52 18.57 27.45
C LEU A 718 -18.44 17.36 27.42
N GLY A 719 -18.79 16.78 28.61
CA GLY A 719 -19.65 15.60 28.68
C GLY A 719 -19.03 14.33 28.13
N VAL A 720 -17.67 14.24 28.05
CA VAL A 720 -16.98 13.05 27.60
C VAL A 720 -16.34 12.31 28.76
N ALA A 721 -16.49 10.98 28.75
CA ALA A 721 -16.01 10.13 29.83
C ALA A 721 -14.50 9.84 29.67
N THR A 722 -13.99 9.82 28.44
CA THR A 722 -12.59 9.50 28.19
C THR A 722 -12.02 10.32 27.04
N ALA A 723 -10.70 10.46 27.00
CA ALA A 723 -9.98 11.09 25.89
C ALA A 723 -8.77 10.27 25.43
N GLN A 724 -8.48 10.35 24.13
CA GLN A 724 -7.29 9.81 23.49
C GLN A 724 -6.51 10.92 22.77
N PHE A 725 -5.21 10.70 22.59
CA PHE A 725 -4.30 11.70 22.05
C PHE A 725 -3.31 11.09 21.07
N PHE A 726 -2.97 11.83 20.04
CA PHE A 726 -1.78 11.55 19.23
C PHE A 726 -0.54 12.16 19.89
N ALA A 727 0.53 11.37 20.00
CA ALA A 727 1.80 11.81 20.57
C ALA A 727 3.00 11.16 19.90
N ASN A 728 4.13 11.88 19.82
CA ASN A 728 5.42 11.27 19.48
C ASN A 728 5.95 10.54 20.73
N ALA A 729 5.85 9.20 20.75
CA ALA A 729 5.98 8.51 22.03
C ALA A 729 6.79 7.22 21.97
N VAL A 730 6.96 6.60 20.81
CA VAL A 730 7.46 5.23 20.74
C VAL A 730 8.70 5.15 19.85
N ASN A 731 9.73 4.48 20.34
CA ASN A 731 10.88 4.07 19.54
C ASN A 731 10.75 2.59 19.20
N THR A 732 11.00 2.24 17.94
CA THR A 732 10.89 0.84 17.47
C THR A 732 12.05 0.47 16.57
N THR A 733 12.41 -0.82 16.59
CA THR A 733 13.35 -1.43 15.63
C THR A 733 12.64 -2.53 14.85
N ASN A 734 12.59 -2.36 13.52
CA ASN A 734 12.10 -3.37 12.60
C ASN A 734 13.28 -4.04 11.91
N THR A 735 13.38 -5.36 12.02
CA THR A 735 14.40 -6.16 11.33
C THR A 735 13.76 -7.23 10.48
N GLY A 736 14.42 -7.60 9.39
CA GLY A 736 13.89 -8.68 8.56
C GLY A 736 14.76 -9.03 7.37
N VAL A 737 14.30 -10.07 6.66
CA VAL A 737 14.92 -10.58 5.43
C VAL A 737 13.84 -10.78 4.37
N ASP A 738 14.09 -10.23 3.19
CA ASP A 738 13.29 -10.45 1.99
C ASP A 738 14.01 -11.42 1.04
N VAL A 739 13.29 -12.40 0.52
CA VAL A 739 13.80 -13.37 -0.45
C VAL A 739 12.89 -13.39 -1.68
N VAL A 740 13.48 -13.29 -2.86
CA VAL A 740 12.76 -13.45 -4.14
C VAL A 740 13.57 -14.42 -5.00
N ALA A 741 12.97 -15.53 -5.40
CA ALA A 741 13.52 -16.47 -6.37
C ALA A 741 12.55 -16.62 -7.54
N ASP A 742 12.99 -16.28 -8.74
CA ASP A 742 12.24 -16.41 -9.99
C ASP A 742 12.98 -17.37 -10.92
N TYR A 743 12.29 -18.41 -11.35
CA TYR A 743 12.84 -19.36 -12.30
C TYR A 743 11.91 -19.58 -13.49
N GLN A 744 12.37 -19.26 -14.68
CA GLN A 744 11.66 -19.47 -15.91
C GLN A 744 12.33 -20.54 -16.77
N LEU A 745 11.65 -21.66 -16.93
CA LEU A 745 12.08 -22.77 -17.80
C LEU A 745 11.31 -22.72 -19.11
N LYS A 746 12.01 -22.51 -20.22
CA LYS A 746 11.47 -22.68 -21.56
C LYS A 746 11.52 -24.16 -21.93
N ILE A 747 10.38 -24.85 -21.98
CA ILE A 747 10.26 -26.23 -22.38
C ILE A 747 10.48 -26.34 -23.91
N ASN A 748 9.88 -25.41 -24.65
CA ASN A 748 10.06 -25.21 -26.08
C ASN A 748 9.63 -23.79 -26.48
N ASN A 749 9.58 -23.47 -27.77
CA ASN A 749 9.21 -22.13 -28.27
C ASN A 749 7.79 -21.69 -27.90
N ASN A 750 6.91 -22.61 -27.52
CA ASN A 750 5.51 -22.35 -27.25
C ASN A 750 5.12 -22.55 -25.79
N ASN A 751 5.93 -23.29 -25.04
CA ASN A 751 5.60 -23.72 -23.68
C ASN A 751 6.68 -23.29 -22.72
N LYS A 752 6.26 -22.66 -21.63
CA LYS A 752 7.14 -22.24 -20.53
C LYS A 752 6.54 -22.61 -19.18
N LEU A 753 7.42 -22.83 -18.22
CA LEU A 753 7.10 -23.03 -16.82
C LEU A 753 7.77 -21.93 -16.02
N LYS A 754 7.04 -21.27 -15.15
CA LYS A 754 7.55 -20.24 -14.25
C LYS A 754 7.34 -20.68 -12.80
N PHE A 755 8.39 -20.60 -12.01
CA PHE A 755 8.36 -20.76 -10.56
C PHE A 755 8.69 -19.42 -9.93
N LEU A 756 7.86 -18.96 -9.02
CA LEU A 756 8.12 -17.76 -8.26
C LEU A 756 8.00 -18.09 -6.77
N PHE A 757 9.05 -17.82 -6.01
CA PHE A 757 9.05 -17.86 -4.56
C PHE A 757 9.35 -16.48 -4.04
N VAL A 758 8.48 -15.96 -3.17
CA VAL A 758 8.66 -14.70 -2.45
C VAL A 758 8.49 -14.95 -0.97
N ALA A 759 9.35 -14.38 -0.15
CA ALA A 759 9.27 -14.52 1.30
C ALA A 759 9.72 -13.24 2.01
N ASN A 760 9.07 -12.93 3.12
CA ASN A 760 9.49 -11.94 4.10
C ASN A 760 9.45 -12.57 5.49
N PHE A 761 10.54 -12.42 6.22
CA PHE A 761 10.66 -12.75 7.64
C PHE A 761 11.01 -11.48 8.38
N GLN A 762 10.24 -11.11 9.41
CA GLN A 762 10.41 -9.84 10.09
C GLN A 762 10.01 -9.89 11.55
N GLY A 763 10.50 -8.92 12.30
CA GLY A 763 10.11 -8.67 13.68
C GLY A 763 10.15 -7.19 14.01
N ILE A 764 9.26 -6.76 14.90
CA ILE A 764 9.20 -5.40 15.44
C ILE A 764 9.43 -5.48 16.93
N THR A 765 10.42 -4.72 17.42
CA THR A 765 10.63 -4.47 18.85
C THR A 765 10.20 -3.05 19.19
N ILE A 766 9.62 -2.88 20.38
CA ILE A 766 9.37 -1.59 21.00
C ILE A 766 10.56 -1.37 21.93
N ASP A 767 11.38 -0.39 21.60
CA ASP A 767 12.65 -0.15 22.29
C ASP A 767 12.47 0.79 23.49
N ASP A 768 11.53 1.76 23.37
CA ASP A 768 11.28 2.75 24.40
C ASP A 768 9.88 3.40 24.23
N ILE A 769 9.27 3.84 25.35
CA ILE A 769 7.99 4.53 25.40
C ILE A 769 8.16 5.79 26.23
N HIS A 770 7.99 6.95 25.58
CA HIS A 770 8.10 8.26 26.22
C HIS A 770 6.75 8.80 26.65
N VAL A 771 6.37 8.61 27.90
CA VAL A 771 5.11 9.09 28.45
C VAL A 771 5.19 10.60 28.74
N PRO A 772 4.27 11.43 28.21
CA PRO A 772 4.21 12.86 28.55
C PRO A 772 4.05 13.09 30.04
N ALA A 773 4.76 14.10 30.59
CA ALA A 773 4.82 14.33 32.05
C ALA A 773 3.43 14.51 32.70
N GLY A 774 2.47 15.15 32.00
CA GLY A 774 1.10 15.34 32.49
C GLY A 774 0.28 14.07 32.59
N LEU A 775 0.68 12.99 31.90
CA LEU A 775 0.05 11.67 31.91
C LEU A 775 0.88 10.61 32.66
N ASN A 776 2.10 10.95 33.09
CA ASN A 776 2.98 10.09 33.87
C ASN A 776 2.82 10.36 35.37
N THR A 777 1.59 10.38 35.86
CA THR A 777 1.25 10.73 37.23
C THR A 777 1.36 9.56 38.21
N ASN A 778 1.20 8.35 37.71
CA ASN A 778 1.39 7.09 38.40
C ASN A 778 1.64 5.95 37.39
N THR A 779 1.94 4.76 37.87
CA THR A 779 2.23 3.58 37.03
C THR A 779 1.05 3.23 36.12
N TYR A 780 -0.20 3.30 36.60
CA TYR A 780 -1.40 3.01 35.82
C TYR A 780 -1.54 3.97 34.63
N ASN A 781 -1.43 5.28 34.85
CA ASN A 781 -1.52 6.29 33.78
C ASN A 781 -0.36 6.21 32.79
N ALA A 782 0.83 5.87 33.27
CA ALA A 782 1.97 5.62 32.37
C ALA A 782 1.70 4.42 31.46
N GLN A 783 1.12 3.34 31.97
CA GLN A 783 0.72 2.18 31.18
C GLN A 783 -0.48 2.46 30.27
N THR A 784 -1.45 3.27 30.71
CA THR A 784 -2.60 3.72 29.91
C THR A 784 -2.13 4.47 28.66
N PHE A 785 -1.01 5.18 28.74
CA PHE A 785 -0.55 6.01 27.62
C PHE A 785 -0.25 5.17 26.38
N PHE A 786 0.36 3.99 26.54
CA PHE A 786 0.56 3.04 25.45
C PHE A 786 0.36 1.62 25.98
N THR A 787 -0.89 1.20 26.00
CA THR A 787 -1.35 -0.03 26.64
C THR A 787 -0.75 -1.28 26.00
N ASP A 788 -0.82 -2.41 26.69
CA ASP A 788 -0.38 -3.68 26.12
C ASP A 788 -1.14 -4.01 24.84
N ARG A 789 -2.44 -3.67 24.78
CA ARG A 789 -3.26 -3.82 23.57
C ARG A 789 -2.69 -3.02 22.39
N GLU A 790 -2.34 -1.76 22.57
CA GLU A 790 -1.73 -0.91 21.53
C GLU A 790 -0.35 -1.45 21.09
N GLN A 791 0.42 -1.99 22.02
CA GLN A 791 1.71 -2.63 21.71
C GLN A 791 1.52 -3.89 20.86
N TYR A 792 0.53 -4.74 21.18
CA TYR A 792 0.17 -5.89 20.36
C TYR A 792 -0.28 -5.47 18.96
N PHE A 793 -1.10 -4.44 18.84
CA PHE A 793 -1.56 -3.93 17.56
C PHE A 793 -0.40 -3.43 16.68
N LEU A 794 0.55 -2.74 17.28
CA LEU A 794 1.74 -2.28 16.57
C LEU A 794 2.57 -3.46 16.03
N LYS A 795 2.78 -4.51 16.84
CA LYS A 795 3.50 -5.73 16.45
C LYS A 795 2.74 -6.55 15.40
N ALA A 796 1.40 -6.57 15.48
CA ALA A 796 0.52 -7.31 14.57
C ALA A 796 0.26 -6.60 13.22
N SER A 797 0.91 -5.46 12.95
CA SER A 797 0.77 -4.75 11.67
C SER A 797 1.17 -5.60 10.46
N ALA A 798 1.98 -6.64 10.67
CA ALA A 798 2.28 -7.68 9.70
C ALA A 798 2.67 -8.98 10.41
N PRO A 799 2.43 -10.16 9.80
CA PRO A 799 2.87 -11.43 10.37
C PRO A 799 4.41 -11.52 10.39
N GLU A 800 4.96 -12.25 11.36
CA GLU A 800 6.40 -12.44 11.48
C GLU A 800 7.02 -13.14 10.26
N SER A 801 6.22 -13.89 9.53
CA SER A 801 6.62 -14.52 8.26
C SER A 801 5.46 -14.56 7.30
N LYS A 802 5.74 -14.19 6.03
CA LYS A 802 4.85 -14.41 4.90
C LYS A 802 5.66 -14.93 3.73
N TYR A 803 5.27 -16.06 3.16
CA TYR A 803 5.89 -16.56 1.94
C TYR A 803 4.88 -17.19 1.00
N SER A 804 5.16 -17.06 -0.28
CA SER A 804 4.30 -17.55 -1.37
C SER A 804 5.15 -18.28 -2.40
N PHE A 805 4.65 -19.42 -2.84
CA PHE A 805 5.20 -20.19 -3.94
C PHE A 805 4.15 -20.29 -5.05
N SER A 806 4.50 -19.85 -6.24
CA SER A 806 3.67 -19.96 -7.44
C SER A 806 4.32 -20.84 -8.49
N LEU A 807 3.50 -21.63 -9.16
CA LEU A 807 3.87 -22.47 -10.29
C LEU A 807 2.92 -22.17 -11.45
N ASP A 808 3.45 -21.63 -12.55
CA ASP A 808 2.70 -21.23 -13.73
C ASP A 808 3.18 -21.99 -14.98
N TYR A 809 2.30 -22.74 -15.58
CA TYR A 809 2.51 -23.29 -16.92
C TYR A 809 1.80 -22.41 -17.94
N SER A 810 2.47 -22.05 -19.01
CA SER A 810 1.84 -21.31 -20.11
C SER A 810 2.20 -21.86 -21.48
N SER A 811 1.21 -21.94 -22.34
CA SER A 811 1.29 -22.33 -23.74
C SER A 811 0.73 -21.21 -24.64
N LYS A 812 0.74 -21.42 -25.96
CA LYS A 812 0.13 -20.45 -26.90
C LYS A 812 -1.36 -20.24 -26.70
N LYS A 813 -2.10 -21.27 -26.23
CA LYS A 813 -3.55 -21.26 -26.15
C LYS A 813 -4.08 -21.17 -24.73
N PHE A 814 -3.37 -21.69 -23.74
CA PHE A 814 -3.84 -21.70 -22.36
C PHE A 814 -2.69 -21.51 -21.36
N SER A 815 -3.02 -21.02 -20.19
CA SER A 815 -2.15 -21.08 -19.00
C SER A 815 -2.91 -21.71 -17.83
N LEU A 816 -2.15 -22.34 -16.95
CA LEU A 816 -2.63 -22.91 -15.70
C LEU A 816 -1.62 -22.59 -14.62
N GLY A 817 -2.11 -22.16 -13.47
CA GLY A 817 -1.24 -21.84 -12.35
C GLY A 817 -1.84 -22.17 -10.99
N THR A 818 -0.97 -22.29 -10.03
CA THR A 818 -1.33 -22.42 -8.60
C THR A 818 -0.39 -21.58 -7.76
N ARG A 819 -0.91 -21.09 -6.66
CA ARG A 819 -0.15 -20.38 -5.63
C ARG A 819 -0.48 -20.94 -4.28
N ILE A 820 0.54 -21.17 -3.47
CA ILE A 820 0.43 -21.54 -2.07
C ILE A 820 1.05 -20.40 -1.26
N THR A 821 0.27 -19.79 -0.37
CA THR A 821 0.72 -18.70 0.49
C THR A 821 0.62 -19.11 1.94
N TYR A 822 1.69 -18.90 2.69
CA TYR A 822 1.71 -19.03 4.14
C TYR A 822 1.70 -17.66 4.79
N PHE A 823 0.80 -17.51 5.76
CA PHE A 823 0.74 -16.36 6.66
C PHE A 823 1.16 -16.85 8.04
N GLY A 824 2.18 -16.24 8.63
CA GLY A 824 2.75 -16.61 9.93
C GLY A 824 1.81 -16.30 11.09
N ASN A 825 2.27 -16.61 12.29
CA ASN A 825 1.53 -16.38 13.52
C ASN A 825 1.31 -14.88 13.77
N LEU A 826 0.19 -14.55 14.41
CA LEU A 826 -0.10 -13.27 15.02
C LEU A 826 -0.65 -13.47 16.42
N ALA A 827 -0.43 -12.50 17.30
CA ALA A 827 -1.07 -12.43 18.60
C ALA A 827 -1.66 -11.03 18.83
N LEU A 828 -2.86 -10.98 19.37
CA LEU A 828 -3.59 -9.76 19.73
C LEU A 828 -4.14 -9.90 21.14
N THR A 829 -4.54 -8.80 21.74
CA THR A 829 -5.22 -8.80 23.03
C THR A 829 -6.53 -8.00 22.97
N GLY A 830 -7.48 -8.38 23.82
CA GLY A 830 -8.70 -7.62 24.05
C GLY A 830 -8.47 -6.48 25.05
N PHE A 831 -9.56 -6.00 25.62
CA PHE A 831 -9.55 -4.89 26.58
C PHE A 831 -9.38 -5.36 28.05
N GLY A 832 -9.54 -6.65 28.34
CA GLY A 832 -9.57 -7.20 29.70
C GLY A 832 -10.86 -6.83 30.47
N VAL A 833 -10.98 -7.33 31.70
CA VAL A 833 -12.14 -7.03 32.56
C VAL A 833 -12.25 -5.56 32.92
N ASN A 834 -11.15 -4.85 32.98
CA ASN A 834 -11.12 -3.42 33.28
C ASN A 834 -11.53 -2.54 32.08
N GLY A 835 -11.57 -3.09 30.89
CA GLY A 835 -11.90 -2.38 29.65
C GLY A 835 -10.88 -1.32 29.24
N ASP A 836 -9.67 -1.36 29.78
CA ASP A 836 -8.61 -0.36 29.57
C ASP A 836 -7.46 -0.84 28.64
N GLY A 837 -7.41 -2.15 28.37
CA GLY A 837 -6.36 -2.75 27.55
C GLY A 837 -4.97 -2.81 28.20
N ILE A 838 -4.87 -2.48 29.48
CA ILE A 838 -3.65 -2.60 30.28
C ILE A 838 -3.60 -3.96 30.93
N ASN A 839 -2.56 -4.76 30.61
CA ASN A 839 -2.45 -6.13 31.11
C ASN A 839 -3.79 -6.89 31.05
N PRO A 840 -4.38 -7.03 29.87
CA PRO A 840 -5.75 -7.49 29.71
C PRO A 840 -5.92 -8.91 30.24
N MET A 841 -6.71 -9.02 31.32
CA MET A 841 -7.03 -10.28 32.00
C MET A 841 -8.55 -10.45 32.00
N VAL A 842 -9.01 -11.69 31.89
CA VAL A 842 -10.45 -12.04 31.91
C VAL A 842 -10.67 -13.26 32.80
N PRO A 843 -11.87 -13.40 33.43
CA PRO A 843 -12.20 -14.57 34.22
C PRO A 843 -12.18 -15.85 33.38
N THR A 844 -11.66 -16.93 33.95
CA THR A 844 -11.74 -18.25 33.30
C THR A 844 -13.16 -18.82 33.41
N ASP A 845 -13.57 -19.57 32.40
CA ASP A 845 -14.87 -20.29 32.39
C ASP A 845 -14.97 -21.34 33.49
N ALA A 846 -13.83 -21.81 34.05
CA ALA A 846 -13.78 -22.80 35.11
C ALA A 846 -14.10 -22.22 36.49
N ASP A 847 -14.09 -20.90 36.63
CA ASP A 847 -14.35 -20.22 37.92
C ASP A 847 -15.57 -19.31 37.79
N GLU A 848 -16.74 -19.85 38.18
CA GLU A 848 -18.01 -19.12 38.15
C GLU A 848 -18.01 -17.89 39.06
N THR A 849 -17.08 -17.79 40.02
CA THR A 849 -16.93 -16.61 40.89
C THR A 849 -16.23 -15.43 40.20
N GLY A 850 -15.54 -15.68 39.06
CA GLY A 850 -14.80 -14.69 38.31
C GLY A 850 -13.50 -14.23 38.98
N ASN A 851 -13.04 -14.92 40.05
CA ASN A 851 -11.81 -14.56 40.78
C ASN A 851 -10.52 -15.05 40.10
N THR A 852 -10.62 -16.15 39.34
CA THR A 852 -9.46 -16.69 38.61
C THR A 852 -9.35 -16.05 37.23
N LEU A 853 -8.32 -15.21 37.04
CA LEU A 853 -8.09 -14.47 35.80
C LEU A 853 -7.04 -15.14 34.94
N VAL A 854 -7.23 -15.09 33.62
CA VAL A 854 -6.25 -15.52 32.58
C VAL A 854 -6.01 -14.38 31.60
N PRO A 855 -4.81 -14.30 30.95
CA PRO A 855 -4.53 -13.30 29.93
C PRO A 855 -5.51 -13.39 28.76
N GLU A 856 -6.12 -12.26 28.37
CA GLU A 856 -6.96 -12.16 27.18
C GLU A 856 -6.11 -12.02 25.91
N ILE A 857 -5.44 -13.12 25.56
CA ILE A 857 -4.60 -13.18 24.36
C ILE A 857 -5.25 -14.08 23.33
N PHE A 858 -5.39 -13.54 22.12
CA PHE A 858 -5.88 -14.24 20.92
C PHE A 858 -4.67 -14.64 20.06
N ASN A 859 -4.41 -15.92 19.94
CA ASN A 859 -3.29 -16.45 19.16
C ASN A 859 -3.80 -17.00 17.82
N TYR A 860 -3.42 -16.34 16.75
CA TYR A 860 -3.71 -16.77 15.37
C TYR A 860 -2.52 -17.56 14.85
N LYS A 861 -2.69 -18.86 14.71
CA LYS A 861 -1.64 -19.79 14.21
C LYS A 861 -1.46 -19.61 12.70
N GLY A 862 -0.25 -19.88 12.23
CA GLY A 862 0.07 -19.79 10.82
C GLY A 862 -0.84 -20.67 9.95
N LYS A 863 -1.23 -20.13 8.78
CA LYS A 863 -2.16 -20.76 7.82
C LYS A 863 -1.58 -20.81 6.42
N PHE A 864 -1.89 -21.89 5.71
CA PHE A 864 -1.64 -22.00 4.27
C PHE A 864 -2.95 -21.79 3.50
N THR A 865 -2.92 -20.92 2.51
CA THR A 865 -3.97 -20.82 1.48
C THR A 865 -3.44 -21.33 0.16
N THR A 866 -4.34 -21.85 -0.67
CA THR A 866 -4.01 -22.31 -2.01
C THR A 866 -4.98 -21.72 -3.02
N ASP A 867 -4.44 -21.06 -4.02
CA ASP A 867 -5.16 -20.46 -5.13
C ASP A 867 -4.89 -21.27 -6.41
N VAL A 868 -5.87 -21.36 -7.28
CA VAL A 868 -5.74 -21.96 -8.62
C VAL A 868 -6.35 -21.03 -9.66
N TYR A 869 -5.70 -20.91 -10.80
CA TYR A 869 -6.17 -20.08 -11.89
C TYR A 869 -5.81 -20.66 -13.25
N ALA A 870 -6.64 -20.35 -14.24
CA ALA A 870 -6.45 -20.78 -15.62
C ALA A 870 -6.85 -19.67 -16.58
N SER A 871 -6.18 -19.58 -17.71
CA SER A 871 -6.62 -18.76 -18.82
C SER A 871 -6.70 -19.56 -20.12
N LEU A 872 -7.72 -19.30 -20.94
CA LEU A 872 -7.94 -19.94 -22.22
C LEU A 872 -8.12 -18.88 -23.30
N LYS A 873 -7.18 -18.84 -24.25
CA LYS A 873 -7.27 -17.97 -25.41
C LYS A 873 -8.28 -18.52 -26.40
N LEU A 874 -9.49 -18.00 -26.40
CA LEU A 874 -10.61 -18.43 -27.25
C LEU A 874 -10.34 -18.06 -28.72
N CYS A 875 -9.82 -16.85 -28.96
CA CYS A 875 -9.40 -16.36 -30.27
C CYS A 875 -8.29 -15.30 -30.10
N LYS A 876 -7.91 -14.60 -31.19
CA LYS A 876 -6.89 -13.53 -31.09
C LYS A 876 -7.32 -12.35 -30.23
N ALA A 877 -8.63 -12.12 -30.13
CA ALA A 877 -9.21 -10.97 -29.44
C ALA A 877 -9.82 -11.29 -28.07
N ALA A 878 -9.97 -12.59 -27.71
CA ALA A 878 -10.67 -12.97 -26.48
C ALA A 878 -9.92 -14.03 -25.69
N THR A 879 -9.81 -13.82 -24.38
CA THR A 879 -9.24 -14.74 -23.40
C THR A 879 -10.24 -14.90 -22.26
N LEU A 880 -10.58 -16.13 -21.91
CA LEU A 880 -11.33 -16.47 -20.71
C LEU A 880 -10.36 -16.70 -19.57
N ILE A 881 -10.62 -16.08 -18.41
CA ILE A 881 -9.84 -16.26 -17.19
C ILE A 881 -10.77 -16.86 -16.14
N LEU A 882 -10.32 -17.89 -15.46
CA LEU A 882 -11.01 -18.56 -14.37
C LEU A 882 -10.05 -18.65 -13.19
N GLY A 883 -10.54 -18.39 -11.98
CA GLY A 883 -9.74 -18.51 -10.77
C GLY A 883 -10.59 -18.86 -9.56
N ALA A 884 -9.96 -19.48 -8.60
CA ALA A 884 -10.50 -19.73 -7.28
C ALA A 884 -9.39 -19.53 -6.25
N ASP A 885 -9.64 -18.63 -5.32
CA ASP A 885 -8.76 -18.36 -4.20
C ASP A 885 -9.15 -19.23 -3.01
N ASN A 886 -8.14 -19.59 -2.21
CA ASN A 886 -8.34 -20.33 -0.98
C ASN A 886 -9.26 -21.56 -1.17
N ILE A 887 -8.92 -22.41 -2.15
CA ILE A 887 -9.77 -23.54 -2.58
C ILE A 887 -10.07 -24.56 -1.47
N PHE A 888 -9.29 -24.56 -0.40
CA PHE A 888 -9.50 -25.43 0.77
C PHE A 888 -10.34 -24.74 1.86
N ASN A 889 -10.84 -23.53 1.62
CA ASN A 889 -11.65 -22.75 2.56
C ASN A 889 -11.02 -22.66 3.96
N ILE A 890 -9.73 -22.29 3.98
CA ILE A 890 -8.96 -22.10 5.23
C ILE A 890 -9.34 -20.76 5.84
N HIS A 891 -9.66 -20.77 7.11
CA HIS A 891 -9.99 -19.58 7.91
C HIS A 891 -8.89 -19.27 8.92
N PRO A 892 -8.73 -18.01 9.35
CA PRO A 892 -7.96 -17.68 10.53
C PRO A 892 -8.57 -18.35 11.76
N ASP A 893 -7.79 -18.47 12.83
CA ASP A 893 -8.31 -18.87 14.12
C ASP A 893 -9.30 -17.83 14.63
N PHE A 894 -10.21 -18.22 15.51
CA PHE A 894 -11.14 -17.29 16.12
C PHE A 894 -10.46 -16.43 17.18
N ALA A 895 -10.95 -15.21 17.36
CA ALA A 895 -10.61 -14.35 18.48
C ALA A 895 -11.29 -14.87 19.76
N VAL A 896 -10.93 -16.08 20.16
CA VAL A 896 -11.50 -16.75 21.36
C VAL A 896 -10.35 -17.20 22.24
N ASN A 897 -10.40 -16.83 23.53
CA ASN A 897 -9.53 -17.44 24.52
C ASN A 897 -10.11 -18.82 24.91
N PRO A 898 -9.37 -19.93 24.71
CA PRO A 898 -9.90 -21.26 25.02
C PRO A 898 -10.28 -21.50 26.49
N GLN A 899 -9.72 -20.72 27.43
CA GLN A 899 -9.98 -20.81 28.87
C GLN A 899 -11.05 -19.83 29.37
N ALA A 900 -11.47 -18.89 28.53
CA ALA A 900 -12.36 -17.80 28.90
C ALA A 900 -13.32 -17.46 27.75
N LYS A 901 -14.05 -18.47 27.25
CA LYS A 901 -14.97 -18.31 26.12
C LYS A 901 -16.15 -17.40 26.39
N TRP A 902 -16.56 -17.27 27.64
CA TRP A 902 -17.63 -16.38 28.04
C TRP A 902 -17.23 -14.92 28.18
N TRP A 903 -15.95 -14.67 28.42
CA TRP A 903 -15.42 -13.35 28.78
C TRP A 903 -14.55 -12.75 27.68
N ALA A 904 -13.91 -13.61 26.90
CA ALA A 904 -12.96 -13.19 25.90
C ALA A 904 -13.27 -13.83 24.54
N GLY A 905 -13.31 -13.03 23.50
CA GLY A 905 -13.51 -13.50 22.14
C GLY A 905 -14.94 -13.59 21.69
N ASP A 906 -15.58 -12.47 21.58
CA ASP A 906 -16.94 -12.35 21.07
C ASP A 906 -17.11 -12.77 19.61
N ASN A 907 -16.03 -12.86 18.87
CA ASN A 907 -16.06 -12.96 17.42
C ASN A 907 -15.44 -14.26 16.91
N GLU A 908 -16.20 -15.09 16.28
CA GLU A 908 -15.74 -16.33 15.64
C GLU A 908 -14.84 -16.11 14.41
N THR A 909 -14.76 -14.88 13.92
CA THR A 909 -14.01 -14.53 12.70
C THR A 909 -12.62 -13.97 12.96
N GLY A 910 -12.24 -13.77 14.19
CA GLY A 910 -10.99 -13.11 14.53
C GLY A 910 -11.16 -11.67 15.02
N GLY A 911 -12.38 -11.21 15.15
CA GLY A 911 -12.75 -9.89 15.63
C GLY A 911 -12.80 -8.83 14.55
N PRO A 912 -13.77 -7.92 14.61
CA PRO A 912 -13.94 -6.87 13.60
C PRO A 912 -12.79 -5.88 13.54
N TRP A 913 -12.12 -5.65 14.64
CA TRP A 913 -11.02 -4.69 14.77
C TRP A 913 -9.64 -5.30 14.85
N ASP A 914 -9.56 -6.61 14.90
CA ASP A 914 -8.33 -7.33 15.12
C ASP A 914 -7.68 -7.64 13.80
N GLY A 915 -7.05 -6.98 13.07
CA GLY A 915 -6.47 -7.26 11.78
C GLY A 915 -6.28 -8.75 11.52
N VAL A 916 -7.02 -9.24 10.59
CA VAL A 916 -6.97 -10.65 10.24
C VAL A 916 -5.60 -11.01 9.68
N GLN A 917 -5.08 -12.15 10.08
CA GLN A 917 -3.79 -12.67 9.67
C GLN A 917 -3.69 -12.88 8.15
N MET A 918 -4.80 -13.29 7.55
CA MET A 918 -4.91 -13.64 6.14
C MET A 918 -5.63 -12.51 5.39
N GLY A 919 -5.15 -12.13 4.23
CA GLY A 919 -5.78 -11.12 3.38
C GLY A 919 -7.03 -11.61 2.68
#